data_c7271a56f0fcac1a9b55a65cbb9503b2
#
_entry.id   c7271a56f0fcac1a9b55a65cbb9503b2
#
_cell.length_a   1.000
_cell.length_b   1.000
_cell.length_c   1.000
_cell.angle_alpha   90.00
_cell.angle_beta   90.00
_cell.angle_gamma   90.00
#
_symmetry.space_group_name_H-M   'P 1'
#
loop_
_entity.id
_entity.type
_entity.pdbx_description
1 polymer ?
#
loop_
_entity_poly.entity_id
_entity_poly.type
_entity_poly.pdbx_seq_one_letter_code
_entity_poly.pdbx_strand_id
1 'polypeptide(L)'
;MDGSTGWHSVAACHVRQLFPLGGPFTGGTAVTVTGIAFQDLGDVKCRFGEDEVQALLANETTIECASPGCTSPTCVRGQEETHVTVPLEVSMNGVTFTGSGLQFTYYDMRYVAVSHITPAGGPAAGATPLLVRGHALRDLSSGTAMGVRLQGLKCKFGENDMVHAKLWAMGVGDRRDKAGARCVAPTDLTWPGGVGANASALHPMPLELTFNGYDTVGTLTSSGVPYTYYAPPAFNTSRLHPLGGPIHGGTELTVYLTDARLLVDLGGDAHGVFCRFTHTRTVGELGHERQHVVHEVVNASLTDCRGQRTCGAGWGAVSCRVPPLPPPLDTQLSPQYESSFDGRDVSVEVTVNGFDFTNGGLPFRYYDDTVWKLHRIEPTGGPLTGNTSLVARGLRFQPLGDVRCRFGPLNEEVNATIDEEHMIRCISPAHWLHADNVVPLSSQRVEVELTLNGQDYLPTRQFGGGYTYYKLDDAQIGLSVVRLEPPGGPEHGGTLVRVRGTGFDDVGGLYCKFGGESPVPASLVDREHVRCYSPQRTPNASSYVDDAFGGTYDERAVEVTINGQMHALTSSGVRFAYHTDAGVAVSRIYPRGGPRQGGTPVTVWGVGFRNLGHGRHTDVPTAAGLHCRFGGLELVPATLATGGGGGPQRLVCASPGLPAPVSSTNLVVRVTNNADNPPGGPALTDDDVAVTYYD
;
A
#
# COMPACT_ATOMS: atom_id res chain seq x y z
N MET A 1 -2.87 39.22 104.39
CA MET A 1 -2.03 38.11 103.93
C MET A 1 -2.89 37.31 102.98
N ASP A 2 -2.82 37.62 101.72
CA ASP A 2 -3.65 37.11 100.70
C ASP A 2 -2.85 36.07 99.88
N GLY A 3 -3.23 34.83 100.04
CA GLY A 3 -2.54 33.71 99.44
C GLY A 3 -3.38 33.21 98.27
N SER A 4 -3.35 33.92 97.13
CA SER A 4 -3.92 33.42 95.90
C SER A 4 -2.97 32.44 95.20
N THR A 5 -3.14 31.15 95.49
CA THR A 5 -2.52 30.10 94.69
C THR A 5 -3.23 30.05 93.33
N GLY A 6 -2.62 30.66 92.30
CA GLY A 6 -3.05 30.53 90.90
C GLY A 6 -2.85 29.13 90.48
N TRP A 7 -3.95 28.42 90.34
CA TRP A 7 -4.00 27.19 89.55
C TRP A 7 -3.84 27.54 88.09
N HIS A 8 -2.64 27.39 87.55
CA HIS A 8 -2.45 27.37 86.12
C HIS A 8 -3.19 26.11 85.60
N SER A 9 -4.23 26.29 84.84
CA SER A 9 -4.86 25.17 84.15
C SER A 9 -3.85 24.55 83.19
N VAL A 10 -3.29 23.42 83.60
CA VAL A 10 -2.48 22.62 82.70
C VAL A 10 -3.34 22.27 81.50
N ALA A 11 -2.92 22.65 80.33
CA ALA A 11 -3.65 22.32 79.13
C ALA A 11 -3.82 20.80 79.12
N ALA A 12 -5.09 20.34 78.93
CA ALA A 12 -5.37 18.93 78.95
C ALA A 12 -4.62 18.29 77.76
N CYS A 13 -3.94 17.19 78.02
CA CYS A 13 -3.31 16.39 77.00
C CYS A 13 -4.35 16.00 75.96
N HIS A 14 -4.11 16.38 74.74
CA HIS A 14 -5.05 16.11 73.64
C HIS A 14 -4.30 15.58 72.41
N VAL A 15 -4.70 14.39 71.93
CA VAL A 15 -4.19 13.76 70.71
C VAL A 15 -4.96 14.35 69.50
N ARG A 16 -4.22 14.79 68.48
CA ARG A 16 -4.78 15.42 67.30
C ARG A 16 -4.74 14.51 66.09
N GLN A 17 -3.66 13.77 65.92
CA GLN A 17 -3.43 13.00 64.70
C GLN A 17 -2.46 11.84 64.97
N LEU A 18 -2.57 10.79 64.20
CA LEU A 18 -1.60 9.69 64.14
C LEU A 18 -1.15 9.42 62.71
N PHE A 19 0.07 8.94 62.58
CA PHE A 19 0.65 8.55 61.30
C PHE A 19 1.61 7.38 61.47
N PRO A 20 1.54 6.32 60.64
CA PRO A 20 0.43 6.04 59.69
C PRO A 20 -0.85 5.63 60.42
N LEU A 21 -1.98 5.65 59.66
CA LEU A 21 -3.30 5.24 60.20
C LEU A 21 -3.46 3.72 60.33
N GLY A 22 -2.44 2.94 59.95
CA GLY A 22 -2.53 1.49 60.06
C GLY A 22 -1.21 0.77 59.79
N GLY A 23 -1.22 -0.53 60.12
CA GLY A 23 -0.09 -1.44 59.96
C GLY A 23 -0.52 -2.89 59.81
N PRO A 24 0.40 -3.81 59.47
CA PRO A 24 0.11 -5.22 59.34
C PRO A 24 -0.33 -5.86 60.65
N PHE A 25 -1.06 -6.95 60.63
CA PHE A 25 -1.45 -7.74 61.82
C PHE A 25 -0.25 -8.21 62.65
N THR A 26 0.91 -8.36 62.02
CA THR A 26 2.14 -8.74 62.74
C THR A 26 2.68 -7.66 63.69
N GLY A 27 2.17 -6.41 63.57
CA GLY A 27 2.66 -5.28 64.32
C GLY A 27 3.99 -4.74 63.81
N GLY A 28 4.72 -3.98 64.68
CA GLY A 28 6.02 -3.41 64.36
C GLY A 28 5.98 -2.10 63.57
N THR A 29 4.81 -1.57 63.24
CA THR A 29 4.68 -0.27 62.56
C THR A 29 5.03 0.86 63.51
N ALA A 30 6.05 1.68 63.16
CA ALA A 30 6.36 2.90 63.89
C ALA A 30 5.22 3.93 63.67
N VAL A 31 4.52 4.27 64.72
CA VAL A 31 3.40 5.21 64.73
C VAL A 31 3.79 6.49 65.45
N THR A 32 3.69 7.59 64.73
CA THR A 32 3.87 8.92 65.29
C THR A 32 2.52 9.50 65.67
N VAL A 33 2.33 9.81 66.93
CA VAL A 33 1.13 10.44 67.47
C VAL A 33 1.42 11.91 67.73
N THR A 34 0.66 12.81 67.13
CA THR A 34 0.80 14.23 67.33
C THR A 34 -0.34 14.81 68.14
N GLY A 35 0.00 15.80 69.00
CA GLY A 35 -0.98 16.39 69.89
C GLY A 35 -0.47 17.68 70.57
N ILE A 36 -0.99 17.97 71.75
CA ILE A 36 -0.55 19.11 72.59
C ILE A 36 -0.46 18.68 74.01
N ALA A 37 0.43 19.36 74.76
CA ALA A 37 0.67 19.18 76.19
C ALA A 37 1.06 17.74 76.54
N PHE A 38 1.89 17.07 75.75
CA PHE A 38 2.51 15.82 76.14
C PHE A 38 3.63 16.03 77.12
N GLN A 39 3.63 15.29 78.25
CA GLN A 39 4.61 15.35 79.26
C GLN A 39 4.95 13.95 79.75
N ASP A 40 6.19 13.67 80.02
CA ASP A 40 6.58 12.43 80.67
C ASP A 40 6.26 12.48 82.16
N LEU A 41 5.26 11.72 82.56
CA LEU A 41 4.88 11.61 83.99
C LEU A 41 5.31 10.25 84.58
N GLY A 42 6.27 9.60 83.94
CA GLY A 42 6.95 8.44 84.49
C GLY A 42 6.65 7.12 83.79
N ASP A 43 5.64 7.08 82.92
CA ASP A 43 5.33 5.85 82.11
C ASP A 43 4.50 6.20 80.92
N VAL A 44 5.13 6.60 79.79
CA VAL A 44 4.47 6.99 78.59
C VAL A 44 4.14 5.74 77.79
N LYS A 45 2.83 5.53 77.48
CA LYS A 45 2.34 4.37 76.74
C LYS A 45 1.39 4.74 75.61
N CYS A 46 1.35 3.90 74.56
CA CYS A 46 0.30 3.84 73.59
C CYS A 46 -0.56 2.58 73.84
N ARG A 47 -1.89 2.69 73.67
CA ARG A 47 -2.81 1.56 73.70
C ARG A 47 -3.56 1.42 72.38
N PHE A 48 -3.41 0.27 71.73
CA PHE A 48 -4.07 -0.09 70.50
C PHE A 48 -5.21 -1.06 70.78
N GLY A 49 -6.43 -0.54 70.91
CA GLY A 49 -7.54 -1.33 71.43
C GLY A 49 -7.31 -1.74 72.90
N GLU A 50 -6.98 -3.00 73.16
CA GLU A 50 -6.65 -3.51 74.49
C GLU A 50 -5.13 -3.70 74.74
N ASP A 51 -4.33 -3.67 73.63
CA ASP A 51 -2.86 -3.92 73.71
C ASP A 51 -2.09 -2.66 73.99
N GLU A 52 -1.34 -2.69 75.07
CA GLU A 52 -0.49 -1.57 75.56
C GLU A 52 0.98 -1.78 75.13
N VAL A 53 1.64 -0.73 74.68
CA VAL A 53 3.06 -0.72 74.34
C VAL A 53 3.74 0.52 74.97
N GLN A 54 5.01 0.39 75.32
CA GLN A 54 5.83 1.53 75.68
C GLN A 54 5.95 2.51 74.51
N ALA A 55 5.96 3.77 74.88
CA ALA A 55 6.10 4.87 73.94
C ALA A 55 7.23 5.80 74.29
N LEU A 56 7.80 6.44 73.27
CA LEU A 56 8.83 7.45 73.36
C LEU A 56 8.20 8.84 73.22
N LEU A 57 8.37 9.68 74.27
CA LEU A 57 8.02 11.09 74.13
C LEU A 57 9.15 11.82 73.38
N ALA A 58 8.92 12.14 72.12
CA ALA A 58 9.90 12.87 71.31
C ALA A 58 9.95 14.36 71.67
N ASN A 59 8.81 14.98 71.97
CA ASN A 59 8.63 16.36 72.41
C ASN A 59 7.19 16.59 72.89
N GLU A 60 6.90 17.82 73.42
CA GLU A 60 5.58 18.21 73.95
C GLU A 60 4.41 18.04 72.98
N THR A 61 4.67 17.76 71.72
CA THR A 61 3.65 17.60 70.61
C THR A 61 3.72 16.27 69.94
N THR A 62 4.71 15.40 70.27
CA THR A 62 4.96 14.16 69.48
C THR A 62 5.33 13.00 70.40
N ILE A 63 4.60 11.89 70.20
CA ILE A 63 4.87 10.60 70.84
C ILE A 63 5.11 9.58 69.72
N GLU A 64 6.06 8.69 69.86
CA GLU A 64 6.37 7.60 69.01
C GLU A 64 6.15 6.24 69.69
N CYS A 65 5.40 5.34 69.01
CA CYS A 65 5.20 3.99 69.54
C CYS A 65 5.21 2.99 68.38
N ALA A 66 5.62 1.75 68.67
CA ALA A 66 5.54 0.66 67.71
C ALA A 66 4.20 -0.09 67.91
N SER A 67 3.44 -0.31 66.85
CA SER A 67 2.20 -1.08 66.96
C SER A 67 2.49 -2.50 67.46
N PRO A 68 1.76 -3.03 68.42
CA PRO A 68 1.86 -4.46 68.83
C PRO A 68 1.34 -5.35 67.71
N GLY A 69 1.68 -6.64 67.76
CA GLY A 69 0.95 -7.62 66.95
C GLY A 69 -0.53 -7.69 67.39
N CYS A 70 -1.43 -7.84 66.47
CA CYS A 70 -2.87 -7.89 66.75
C CYS A 70 -3.25 -9.23 67.37
N THR A 71 -3.21 -9.31 68.73
CA THR A 71 -3.45 -10.54 69.53
C THR A 71 -4.78 -10.50 70.27
N SER A 72 -5.39 -9.33 70.39
CA SER A 72 -6.63 -9.07 71.09
C SER A 72 -7.82 -9.83 70.52
N PRO A 73 -8.82 -10.21 71.30
CA PRO A 73 -10.09 -10.75 70.79
C PRO A 73 -10.78 -9.89 69.74
N THR A 74 -10.55 -8.56 69.81
CA THR A 74 -11.03 -7.62 68.78
C THR A 74 -10.37 -7.83 67.41
N CYS A 75 -9.20 -8.48 67.35
CA CYS A 75 -8.50 -8.88 66.16
C CYS A 75 -8.81 -10.31 65.70
N VAL A 76 -9.76 -11.00 66.34
CA VAL A 76 -10.20 -12.36 65.95
C VAL A 76 -10.95 -12.29 64.65
N ARG A 77 -10.43 -12.98 63.66
CA ARG A 77 -10.82 -13.09 62.31
C ARG A 77 -12.26 -13.58 62.13
N GLY A 78 -13.18 -12.72 61.67
CA GLY A 78 -14.28 -13.15 60.82
C GLY A 78 -13.70 -13.57 59.46
N GLN A 79 -14.17 -14.64 58.88
CA GLN A 79 -13.67 -15.21 57.61
C GLN A 79 -13.75 -14.26 56.40
N GLU A 80 -14.26 -13.04 56.53
CA GLU A 80 -14.45 -12.06 55.47
C GLU A 80 -13.79 -10.70 55.74
N GLU A 81 -13.19 -10.47 56.92
CA GLU A 81 -12.57 -9.16 57.27
C GLU A 81 -11.06 -9.16 57.05
N THR A 82 -10.66 -8.49 55.96
CA THR A 82 -9.22 -8.27 55.60
C THR A 82 -8.52 -7.24 56.48
N HIS A 83 -9.26 -6.62 57.41
CA HIS A 83 -8.75 -5.56 58.31
C HIS A 83 -9.60 -5.42 59.58
N VAL A 84 -9.00 -4.91 60.62
CA VAL A 84 -9.64 -4.58 61.90
C VAL A 84 -9.19 -3.16 62.31
N THR A 85 -10.15 -2.36 62.77
CA THR A 85 -9.87 -1.00 63.23
C THR A 85 -10.04 -0.93 64.75
N VAL A 86 -9.02 -0.41 65.45
CA VAL A 86 -9.00 -0.28 66.90
C VAL A 86 -8.75 1.17 67.31
N PRO A 87 -9.25 1.64 68.43
CA PRO A 87 -8.92 2.95 68.94
C PRO A 87 -7.44 3.00 69.36
N LEU A 88 -6.76 4.13 69.09
CA LEU A 88 -5.42 4.44 69.61
C LEU A 88 -5.50 5.54 70.64
N GLU A 89 -5.05 5.24 71.85
CA GLU A 89 -5.00 6.15 72.94
C GLU A 89 -3.55 6.27 73.51
N VAL A 90 -3.22 7.37 74.19
CA VAL A 90 -1.95 7.56 74.81
C VAL A 90 -2.10 7.80 76.31
N SER A 91 -1.16 7.36 77.05
CA SER A 91 -1.05 7.64 78.49
C SER A 91 0.31 8.30 78.80
N MET A 92 0.29 9.33 79.67
CA MET A 92 1.49 10.00 80.13
C MET A 92 2.03 9.36 81.41
N ASN A 93 1.22 8.62 82.20
CA ASN A 93 1.53 8.07 83.49
C ASN A 93 1.31 6.54 83.57
N GLY A 94 1.04 5.87 82.46
CA GLY A 94 0.80 4.45 82.39
C GLY A 94 -0.53 3.98 82.95
N VAL A 95 -1.40 4.85 83.48
CA VAL A 95 -2.65 4.49 84.11
C VAL A 95 -3.87 5.11 83.46
N THR A 96 -3.80 6.39 83.15
CA THR A 96 -4.90 7.14 82.56
C THR A 96 -4.69 7.36 81.03
N PHE A 97 -5.58 6.87 80.23
CA PHE A 97 -5.50 7.00 78.73
C PHE A 97 -6.41 8.13 78.23
N THR A 98 -5.98 8.75 77.13
CA THR A 98 -6.78 9.76 76.47
C THR A 98 -8.02 9.10 75.88
N GLY A 99 -9.07 9.88 75.60
CA GLY A 99 -10.26 9.46 74.87
C GLY A 99 -10.30 10.17 73.48
N SER A 100 -9.28 9.99 72.68
CA SER A 100 -9.09 10.75 71.42
C SER A 100 -10.05 10.38 70.30
N GLY A 101 -10.55 9.13 70.31
CA GLY A 101 -11.38 8.60 69.25
C GLY A 101 -10.62 8.33 67.96
N LEU A 102 -9.30 8.51 67.91
CA LEU A 102 -8.49 8.18 66.75
C LEU A 102 -8.40 6.68 66.54
N GLN A 103 -8.46 6.24 65.29
CA GLN A 103 -8.52 4.83 64.93
C GLN A 103 -7.23 4.41 64.21
N PHE A 104 -6.69 3.24 64.62
CA PHE A 104 -5.59 2.57 63.95
C PHE A 104 -6.14 1.30 63.23
N THR A 105 -5.80 1.09 61.95
CA THR A 105 -6.29 -0.01 61.17
C THR A 105 -5.22 -1.09 60.98
N TYR A 106 -5.45 -2.24 61.57
CA TYR A 106 -4.65 -3.43 61.27
C TYR A 106 -5.14 -4.08 59.97
N TYR A 107 -4.23 -4.53 59.08
CA TYR A 107 -4.55 -5.25 57.85
C TYR A 107 -3.76 -6.55 57.72
N ASP A 108 -4.39 -7.56 57.04
CA ASP A 108 -3.75 -8.85 56.83
C ASP A 108 -3.10 -8.88 55.43
N MET A 109 -1.77 -8.86 55.42
CA MET A 109 -1.00 -8.86 54.16
C MET A 109 -1.22 -10.10 53.27
N ARG A 110 -1.74 -11.21 53.86
CA ARG A 110 -2.01 -12.42 53.07
C ARG A 110 -3.21 -12.26 52.11
N TYR A 111 -4.09 -11.31 52.38
CA TYR A 111 -5.24 -10.97 51.56
C TYR A 111 -5.04 -9.75 50.66
N VAL A 112 -3.92 -9.07 50.80
CA VAL A 112 -3.55 -7.92 49.99
C VAL A 112 -2.64 -8.39 48.86
N ALA A 113 -3.08 -8.22 47.63
CA ALA A 113 -2.30 -8.65 46.48
C ALA A 113 -2.44 -7.68 45.32
N VAL A 114 -1.35 -7.43 44.62
CA VAL A 114 -1.35 -6.84 43.29
C VAL A 114 -1.71 -7.96 42.30
N SER A 115 -2.73 -7.77 41.50
CA SER A 115 -3.18 -8.76 40.50
C SER A 115 -2.77 -8.42 39.07
N HIS A 116 -2.69 -7.13 38.77
CA HIS A 116 -2.39 -6.66 37.42
C HIS A 116 -1.90 -5.21 37.43
N ILE A 117 -1.00 -4.89 36.49
CA ILE A 117 -0.50 -3.54 36.27
C ILE A 117 -0.68 -3.15 34.80
N THR A 118 -1.05 -1.91 34.53
CA THR A 118 -1.25 -1.42 33.17
C THR A 118 -0.70 0.01 33.04
N PRO A 119 0.28 0.28 32.17
CA PRO A 119 1.02 -0.69 31.37
C PRO A 119 1.97 -1.57 32.18
N ALA A 120 2.34 -2.74 31.65
CA ALA A 120 3.25 -3.68 32.29
C ALA A 120 4.73 -3.27 32.20
N GLY A 121 5.05 -2.16 31.54
CA GLY A 121 6.41 -1.67 31.40
C GLY A 121 6.50 -0.24 30.90
N GLY A 122 7.72 0.31 30.96
CA GLY A 122 8.02 1.66 30.52
C GLY A 122 9.52 1.89 30.37
N PRO A 123 9.95 3.09 29.92
CA PRO A 123 11.34 3.42 29.73
C PRO A 123 12.10 3.46 31.07
N ALA A 124 13.39 3.09 31.04
CA ALA A 124 14.26 3.12 32.22
C ALA A 124 14.40 4.53 32.85
N ALA A 125 14.15 5.57 32.05
CA ALA A 125 14.09 6.96 32.55
C ALA A 125 12.88 7.23 33.46
N GLY A 126 11.93 6.29 33.56
CA GLY A 126 10.72 6.43 34.36
C GLY A 126 9.66 7.31 33.70
N ALA A 127 8.85 7.97 34.56
CA ALA A 127 7.77 8.89 34.18
C ALA A 127 6.51 8.24 33.57
N THR A 128 6.46 6.93 33.34
CA THR A 128 5.28 6.22 32.85
C THR A 128 4.20 6.16 33.93
N PRO A 129 3.01 6.73 33.71
CA PRO A 129 1.89 6.59 34.64
C PRO A 129 1.28 5.20 34.48
N LEU A 130 1.02 4.53 35.61
CA LEU A 130 0.47 3.19 35.60
C LEU A 130 -0.70 3.04 36.59
N LEU A 131 -1.56 2.10 36.25
CA LEU A 131 -2.66 1.65 37.09
C LEU A 131 -2.35 0.26 37.64
N VAL A 132 -2.30 0.17 38.96
CA VAL A 132 -2.12 -1.06 39.71
C VAL A 132 -3.50 -1.56 40.14
N ARG A 133 -3.89 -2.74 39.76
CA ARG A 133 -5.13 -3.41 40.21
C ARG A 133 -4.77 -4.49 41.22
N GLY A 134 -5.63 -4.64 42.22
CA GLY A 134 -5.36 -5.62 43.28
C GLY A 134 -6.58 -5.86 44.14
N HIS A 135 -6.36 -6.69 45.15
CA HIS A 135 -7.36 -7.04 46.16
C HIS A 135 -7.05 -6.31 47.45
N ALA A 136 -8.10 -5.87 48.17
CA ALA A 136 -8.06 -5.24 49.47
C ALA A 136 -7.13 -4.01 49.55
N LEU A 137 -6.93 -3.29 48.44
CA LEU A 137 -6.11 -2.08 48.39
C LEU A 137 -6.71 -0.95 49.23
N ARG A 138 -5.91 -0.30 50.06
CA ARG A 138 -6.32 0.79 50.94
C ARG A 138 -5.29 1.92 51.00
N ASP A 139 -5.79 3.11 51.27
CA ASP A 139 -4.94 4.25 51.58
C ASP A 139 -5.09 4.55 53.07
N LEU A 140 -4.04 4.27 53.82
CA LEU A 140 -3.94 4.53 55.27
C LEU A 140 -3.10 5.77 55.57
N SER A 141 -3.14 6.75 54.65
CA SER A 141 -2.53 8.06 54.86
C SER A 141 -3.37 8.85 55.86
N SER A 142 -2.72 9.44 56.83
CA SER A 142 -3.32 10.51 57.64
C SER A 142 -3.41 11.78 56.80
N GLY A 143 -4.44 12.59 57.01
CA GLY A 143 -4.64 13.87 56.31
C GLY A 143 -3.40 14.79 56.28
N THR A 144 -3.56 16.00 55.81
CA THR A 144 -2.45 16.97 55.66
C THR A 144 -1.90 17.43 56.98
N ALA A 145 -0.64 17.12 57.32
CA ALA A 145 0.12 17.78 58.38
C ALA A 145 1.00 18.85 57.74
N MET A 146 0.93 20.10 58.22
CA MET A 146 1.71 21.25 57.74
C MET A 146 1.61 21.51 56.22
N GLY A 147 0.45 21.27 55.60
CA GLY A 147 0.29 21.48 54.16
C GLY A 147 0.92 20.41 53.25
N VAL A 148 1.62 19.44 53.82
CA VAL A 148 2.16 18.29 53.12
C VAL A 148 1.24 17.10 53.35
N ARG A 149 0.72 16.51 52.26
CA ARG A 149 -0.04 15.27 52.35
C ARG A 149 0.92 14.15 52.77
N LEU A 150 0.79 13.66 53.96
CA LEU A 150 1.48 12.44 54.38
C LEU A 150 0.81 11.26 53.70
N GLN A 151 1.39 10.82 52.61
CA GLN A 151 0.81 9.76 51.79
C GLN A 151 1.33 8.41 52.26
N GLY A 152 0.44 7.60 52.80
CA GLY A 152 0.75 6.23 53.24
C GLY A 152 0.88 5.26 52.08
N LEU A 153 0.03 5.38 51.06
CA LEU A 153 0.05 4.47 49.90
C LEU A 153 1.19 4.83 48.94
N LYS A 154 2.08 3.86 48.71
CA LYS A 154 3.19 4.00 47.78
C LYS A 154 3.37 2.75 46.92
N CYS A 155 3.97 2.92 45.73
CA CYS A 155 4.46 1.85 44.89
C CYS A 155 5.96 1.68 45.04
N LYS A 156 6.44 0.46 45.17
CA LYS A 156 7.83 0.05 45.22
C LYS A 156 8.18 -0.74 43.97
N PHE A 157 9.22 -0.36 43.26
CA PHE A 157 9.71 -1.01 42.06
C PHE A 157 11.06 -1.67 42.34
N GLY A 158 11.07 -2.95 42.72
CA GLY A 158 12.28 -3.66 43.08
C GLY A 158 13.09 -2.91 44.13
N GLU A 159 14.36 -2.60 43.82
CA GLU A 159 15.28 -1.84 44.68
C GLU A 159 15.16 -0.32 44.50
N ASN A 160 14.38 0.18 43.56
CA ASN A 160 14.21 1.60 43.29
C ASN A 160 13.43 2.30 44.40
N ASP A 161 13.48 3.63 44.42
CA ASP A 161 12.78 4.45 45.40
C ASP A 161 11.26 4.25 45.36
N MET A 162 10.62 4.34 46.50
CA MET A 162 9.17 4.30 46.60
C MET A 162 8.55 5.58 46.09
N VAL A 163 7.57 5.46 45.19
CA VAL A 163 6.82 6.58 44.65
C VAL A 163 5.43 6.65 45.27
N HIS A 164 4.92 7.86 45.40
CA HIS A 164 3.58 8.08 45.92
C HIS A 164 2.52 7.46 44.98
N ALA A 165 1.51 6.84 45.57
CA ALA A 165 0.38 6.30 44.87
C ALA A 165 -0.93 6.98 45.31
N LYS A 166 -1.91 7.01 44.41
CA LYS A 166 -3.24 7.53 44.66
C LYS A 166 -4.27 6.43 44.43
N LEU A 167 -5.06 6.14 45.49
CA LEU A 167 -6.14 5.19 45.35
C LEU A 167 -7.17 5.69 44.31
N TRP A 168 -7.61 4.79 43.44
CA TRP A 168 -8.61 5.05 42.46
C TRP A 168 -9.75 4.04 42.64
N ALA A 169 -10.97 4.54 42.98
CA ALA A 169 -12.18 3.72 43.07
C ALA A 169 -12.88 3.68 41.71
N MET A 170 -13.18 2.52 41.21
CA MET A 170 -14.10 2.37 40.08
C MET A 170 -15.52 2.75 40.51
N GLY A 171 -16.25 3.47 39.66
CA GLY A 171 -17.50 4.17 39.93
C GLY A 171 -18.59 3.39 40.70
N VAL A 172 -19.58 4.14 41.16
CA VAL A 172 -20.72 3.70 41.96
C VAL A 172 -21.38 2.45 41.35
N GLY A 173 -21.24 1.30 42.03
CA GLY A 173 -21.89 0.02 41.67
C GLY A 173 -20.96 -1.20 41.58
N ASP A 174 -19.65 -1.00 41.61
CA ASP A 174 -18.72 -2.14 41.58
C ASP A 174 -18.30 -2.58 42.99
N ARG A 175 -18.23 -3.90 43.21
CA ARG A 175 -17.90 -4.47 44.51
C ARG A 175 -16.57 -3.99 45.02
N ARG A 176 -16.42 -3.85 46.34
CA ARG A 176 -15.25 -3.33 47.06
C ARG A 176 -13.89 -3.98 46.73
N ASP A 177 -13.89 -5.02 45.90
CA ASP A 177 -12.70 -5.81 45.54
C ASP A 177 -11.99 -5.32 44.28
N LYS A 178 -12.43 -4.19 43.69
CA LYS A 178 -11.84 -3.65 42.43
C LYS A 178 -11.26 -2.23 42.60
N ALA A 179 -10.68 -1.94 43.75
CA ALA A 179 -9.91 -0.71 43.94
C ALA A 179 -8.59 -0.82 43.14
N GLY A 180 -8.15 0.28 42.53
CA GLY A 180 -6.84 0.40 41.91
C GLY A 180 -6.01 1.51 42.55
N ALA A 181 -4.71 1.42 42.39
CA ALA A 181 -3.78 2.49 42.76
C ALA A 181 -3.14 3.05 41.47
N ARG A 182 -2.97 4.36 41.42
CA ARG A 182 -2.22 5.03 40.35
C ARG A 182 -0.87 5.50 40.90
N CYS A 183 0.21 5.15 40.22
CA CYS A 183 1.55 5.66 40.48
C CYS A 183 2.26 5.99 39.15
N VAL A 184 3.43 6.60 39.29
CA VAL A 184 4.31 6.93 38.17
C VAL A 184 5.60 6.17 38.36
N ALA A 185 6.05 5.42 37.34
CA ALA A 185 7.31 4.67 37.47
C ALA A 185 8.47 5.61 37.73
N PRO A 186 9.33 5.32 38.71
CA PRO A 186 10.55 6.08 38.96
C PRO A 186 11.59 5.76 37.87
N THR A 187 12.68 6.54 37.84
CA THR A 187 13.87 6.18 37.08
C THR A 187 14.47 4.88 37.65
N ASP A 188 14.83 3.96 36.76
CA ASP A 188 15.50 2.72 37.16
C ASP A 188 16.99 3.00 37.48
N LEU A 189 17.31 3.17 38.74
CA LEU A 189 18.66 3.42 39.23
C LEU A 189 19.55 2.17 39.21
N THR A 190 18.97 0.99 39.10
CA THR A 190 19.66 -0.31 39.05
C THR A 190 19.90 -0.80 37.64
N TRP A 191 19.60 0.04 36.63
CA TRP A 191 19.76 -0.32 35.21
C TRP A 191 21.18 -0.79 34.88
N PRO A 192 21.39 -1.96 34.30
CA PRO A 192 22.71 -2.48 33.95
C PRO A 192 23.48 -1.53 33.04
N GLY A 193 24.58 -0.95 33.50
CA GLY A 193 25.40 -0.01 32.74
C GLY A 193 24.99 1.47 32.87
N GLY A 194 23.99 1.80 33.68
CA GLY A 194 23.47 3.16 33.88
C GLY A 194 22.41 3.56 32.85
N VAL A 195 21.58 4.54 33.21
CA VAL A 195 20.52 5.09 32.32
C VAL A 195 21.18 5.73 31.11
N GLY A 196 21.02 5.11 29.93
CA GLY A 196 21.66 5.56 28.68
C GLY A 196 22.64 4.57 28.08
N ALA A 197 22.95 3.47 28.74
CA ALA A 197 23.73 2.38 28.12
C ALA A 197 22.90 1.68 27.03
N ASN A 198 23.54 1.38 25.88
CA ASN A 198 22.96 0.59 24.79
C ASN A 198 22.63 -0.81 25.30
N ALA A 199 21.40 -1.02 25.73
CA ALA A 199 20.97 -2.32 26.15
C ALA A 199 19.65 -2.66 25.43
N SER A 200 19.72 -3.66 24.60
CA SER A 200 18.57 -4.48 24.23
C SER A 200 18.03 -5.30 25.42
N ALA A 201 18.32 -4.86 26.65
CA ALA A 201 18.00 -5.55 27.88
C ALA A 201 16.65 -5.09 28.40
N LEU A 202 15.82 -6.06 28.75
CA LEU A 202 14.65 -5.89 29.58
C LEU A 202 15.06 -6.06 31.03
N HIS A 203 14.57 -5.20 31.90
CA HIS A 203 14.82 -5.28 33.33
C HIS A 203 13.49 -5.43 34.08
N PRO A 204 13.00 -6.64 34.29
CA PRO A 204 11.78 -6.87 35.04
C PRO A 204 12.03 -6.70 36.52
N MET A 205 11.21 -5.90 37.17
CA MET A 205 11.24 -5.67 38.59
C MET A 205 9.89 -5.93 39.24
N PRO A 206 9.81 -6.58 40.41
CA PRO A 206 8.54 -6.76 41.07
C PRO A 206 7.99 -5.37 41.50
N LEU A 207 6.71 -5.13 41.20
CA LEU A 207 5.97 -3.99 41.70
C LEU A 207 5.16 -4.41 42.92
N GLU A 208 5.47 -3.76 44.06
CA GLU A 208 4.79 -4.00 45.31
C GLU A 208 4.15 -2.70 45.83
N LEU A 209 3.17 -2.84 46.70
CA LEU A 209 2.49 -1.72 47.38
C LEU A 209 2.70 -1.73 48.84
N THR A 210 2.86 -0.55 49.45
CA THR A 210 2.73 -0.33 50.92
C THR A 210 1.60 0.65 51.20
N PHE A 211 0.81 0.37 52.22
CA PHE A 211 -0.32 1.21 52.64
C PHE A 211 0.06 2.29 53.63
N ASN A 212 1.16 2.09 54.33
CA ASN A 212 1.63 2.95 55.41
C ASN A 212 2.93 3.73 55.08
N GLY A 213 3.47 3.55 53.87
CA GLY A 213 4.61 4.28 53.37
C GLY A 213 5.97 3.78 53.84
N TYR A 214 6.04 2.67 54.58
CA TYR A 214 7.29 2.09 55.06
C TYR A 214 7.76 0.92 54.19
N ASP A 215 9.07 0.82 54.01
CA ASP A 215 9.75 -0.28 53.34
C ASP A 215 10.37 -1.22 54.37
N THR A 216 9.53 -1.93 55.06
CA THR A 216 9.96 -2.89 56.12
C THR A 216 9.33 -4.26 55.83
N VAL A 217 9.97 -5.30 56.33
CA VAL A 217 9.44 -6.68 56.22
C VAL A 217 8.01 -6.74 56.74
N GLY A 218 7.07 -7.19 55.92
CA GLY A 218 5.65 -7.33 56.25
C GLY A 218 4.77 -6.10 55.98
N THR A 219 5.32 -5.01 55.42
CA THR A 219 4.53 -3.82 55.06
C THR A 219 4.31 -3.70 53.56
N LEU A 220 5.06 -4.43 52.75
CA LEU A 220 4.93 -4.52 51.31
C LEU A 220 4.11 -5.75 50.93
N THR A 221 3.34 -5.64 49.84
CA THR A 221 2.79 -6.82 49.18
C THR A 221 3.91 -7.76 48.71
N SER A 222 3.60 -9.01 48.44
CA SER A 222 4.58 -9.98 47.92
C SER A 222 4.00 -10.68 46.70
N SER A 223 3.38 -9.89 45.80
CA SER A 223 2.64 -10.39 44.68
C SER A 223 3.50 -10.83 43.49
N GLY A 224 4.73 -10.32 43.40
CA GLY A 224 5.71 -10.66 42.38
C GLY A 224 5.30 -10.26 40.97
N VAL A 225 4.32 -9.35 40.81
CA VAL A 225 3.89 -8.88 39.50
C VAL A 225 4.97 -8.01 38.88
N PRO A 226 5.57 -8.41 37.74
CA PRO A 226 6.70 -7.68 37.17
C PRO A 226 6.25 -6.40 36.47
N TYR A 227 7.00 -5.32 36.72
CA TYR A 227 7.05 -4.14 35.84
C TYR A 227 8.37 -4.18 35.10
N THR A 228 8.30 -4.08 33.75
CA THR A 228 9.51 -4.25 32.94
C THR A 228 10.02 -2.91 32.43
N TYR A 229 11.20 -2.52 32.90
CA TYR A 229 11.91 -1.38 32.36
C TYR A 229 12.58 -1.75 31.03
N TYR A 230 12.62 -0.80 30.07
CA TYR A 230 13.35 -0.91 28.83
C TYR A 230 14.14 0.37 28.53
N ALA A 231 15.25 0.27 27.81
CA ALA A 231 16.01 1.43 27.38
C ALA A 231 15.34 2.10 26.18
N PRO A 232 15.14 3.44 26.19
CA PRO A 232 14.92 4.15 24.94
C PRO A 232 16.29 4.27 24.21
N PRO A 233 16.48 3.82 22.98
CA PRO A 233 15.48 3.49 21.96
C PRO A 233 15.39 1.99 21.68
N ALA A 234 15.03 1.17 22.65
CA ALA A 234 14.98 -0.28 22.49
C ALA A 234 14.05 -0.73 21.39
N PHE A 235 13.08 0.07 21.03
CA PHE A 235 12.38 -0.06 19.77
C PHE A 235 12.28 1.29 19.09
N ASN A 236 12.84 1.35 17.90
CA ASN A 236 12.66 2.49 17.02
C ASN A 236 11.85 2.03 15.82
N THR A 237 11.10 2.93 15.24
CA THR A 237 10.42 2.69 13.98
C THR A 237 11.46 2.68 12.87
N SER A 238 11.53 1.60 12.09
CA SER A 238 12.50 1.47 10.99
C SER A 238 11.93 1.87 9.65
N ARG A 239 10.67 1.51 9.40
CA ARG A 239 9.95 1.82 8.17
C ARG A 239 8.46 1.65 8.40
N LEU A 240 7.68 2.24 7.53
CA LEU A 240 6.24 1.99 7.45
C LEU A 240 5.86 1.51 6.04
N HIS A 241 4.75 0.81 5.94
CA HIS A 241 4.18 0.36 4.68
C HIS A 241 2.66 0.27 4.80
N PRO A 242 1.93 0.87 3.84
CA PRO A 242 2.40 1.70 2.74
C PRO A 242 2.89 3.08 3.20
N LEU A 243 3.54 3.84 2.29
CA LEU A 243 4.09 5.17 2.59
C LEU A 243 3.04 6.29 2.57
N GLY A 244 1.83 5.99 2.12
CA GLY A 244 0.75 6.96 2.05
C GLY A 244 -0.62 6.34 1.82
N GLY A 245 -1.67 7.16 1.97
CA GLY A 245 -3.06 6.78 1.78
C GLY A 245 -3.97 7.98 1.52
N PRO A 246 -5.25 7.75 1.19
CA PRO A 246 -6.20 8.81 0.88
C PRO A 246 -6.53 9.66 2.10
N ILE A 247 -6.92 10.92 1.83
CA ILE A 247 -7.27 11.90 2.90
C ILE A 247 -8.44 11.45 3.79
N HIS A 248 -9.31 10.60 3.29
CA HIS A 248 -10.43 10.07 4.07
C HIS A 248 -10.02 8.91 5.00
N GLY A 249 -8.72 8.52 4.97
CA GLY A 249 -8.18 7.47 5.82
C GLY A 249 -8.63 6.07 5.40
N GLY A 250 -8.48 5.14 6.33
CA GLY A 250 -8.93 3.75 6.12
C GLY A 250 -7.84 2.78 5.71
N THR A 251 -6.72 3.27 5.20
CA THR A 251 -5.54 2.45 4.82
C THR A 251 -5.01 1.68 6.03
N GLU A 252 -4.71 0.40 5.87
CA GLU A 252 -4.03 -0.40 6.90
C GLU A 252 -2.53 -0.16 6.84
N LEU A 253 -2.02 0.50 7.87
CA LEU A 253 -0.62 0.87 8.02
C LEU A 253 0.11 -0.14 8.88
N THR A 254 1.22 -0.68 8.36
CA THR A 254 2.15 -1.51 9.10
C THR A 254 3.42 -0.72 9.41
N VAL A 255 3.72 -0.54 10.69
CA VAL A 255 4.93 0.11 11.18
C VAL A 255 5.88 -0.97 11.70
N TYR A 256 7.06 -1.08 11.09
CA TYR A 256 8.07 -2.07 11.45
C TYR A 256 8.99 -1.52 12.54
N LEU A 257 9.24 -2.34 13.56
CA LEU A 257 10.06 -1.99 14.72
C LEU A 257 11.43 -2.68 14.63
N THR A 258 12.44 -2.04 15.18
CA THR A 258 13.83 -2.55 15.12
C THR A 258 14.12 -3.72 16.06
N ASP A 259 13.38 -3.85 17.17
CA ASP A 259 13.50 -4.98 18.09
C ASP A 259 12.14 -5.35 18.71
N ALA A 260 11.54 -6.39 18.18
CA ALA A 260 10.21 -6.82 18.61
C ALA A 260 10.19 -7.87 19.71
N ARG A 261 11.32 -8.36 20.16
CA ARG A 261 11.37 -9.30 21.29
C ARG A 261 10.76 -8.69 22.54
N LEU A 262 10.92 -7.37 22.70
CA LEU A 262 10.31 -6.55 23.73
C LEU A 262 8.79 -6.63 23.81
N LEU A 263 8.10 -6.82 22.68
CA LEU A 263 6.64 -6.78 22.64
C LEU A 263 5.99 -8.07 23.17
N VAL A 264 6.70 -9.20 23.04
CA VAL A 264 6.20 -10.50 23.53
C VAL A 264 6.33 -10.60 25.03
N ASP A 265 7.39 -10.01 25.60
CA ASP A 265 7.70 -10.11 27.05
C ASP A 265 6.93 -9.08 27.89
N LEU A 266 6.38 -8.01 27.28
CA LEU A 266 5.51 -7.04 27.95
C LEU A 266 4.06 -7.53 28.12
N GLY A 267 3.81 -8.83 27.86
CA GLY A 267 2.51 -9.46 28.02
C GLY A 267 1.48 -8.78 27.13
N GLY A 268 1.51 -9.07 25.84
CA GLY A 268 0.71 -8.47 24.77
C GLY A 268 -0.80 -8.40 24.95
N ASP A 269 -1.25 -7.91 26.08
CA ASP A 269 -2.65 -7.52 26.26
C ASP A 269 -2.91 -6.24 25.47
N ALA A 270 -3.80 -6.38 24.51
CA ALA A 270 -4.19 -5.48 23.44
C ALA A 270 -4.60 -4.04 23.85
N HIS A 271 -4.36 -3.60 25.07
CA HIS A 271 -4.92 -2.36 25.59
C HIS A 271 -3.94 -1.17 25.64
N GLY A 272 -2.71 -1.33 25.19
CA GLY A 272 -1.68 -0.29 25.26
C GLY A 272 -0.96 0.01 23.96
N VAL A 273 -1.35 -0.62 22.83
CA VAL A 273 -0.69 -0.41 21.55
C VAL A 273 -1.48 0.60 20.72
N PHE A 274 -0.81 1.70 20.34
CA PHE A 274 -1.43 2.76 19.53
C PHE A 274 -0.45 3.30 18.51
N CYS A 275 -1.01 3.82 17.40
CA CYS A 275 -0.30 4.71 16.47
C CYS A 275 -0.72 6.15 16.73
N ARG A 276 0.24 7.06 16.68
CA ARG A 276 0.03 8.51 16.75
C ARG A 276 0.40 9.15 15.44
N PHE A 277 -0.55 9.85 14.85
CA PHE A 277 -0.38 10.65 13.64
C PHE A 277 -0.26 12.11 14.04
N THR A 278 0.91 12.70 13.79
CA THR A 278 1.21 14.07 14.20
C THR A 278 1.30 14.96 12.96
N HIS A 279 0.52 15.99 12.90
CA HIS A 279 0.58 17.00 11.86
C HIS A 279 0.58 18.41 12.43
N THR A 280 1.23 19.32 11.71
CA THR A 280 1.28 20.73 12.08
C THR A 280 0.24 21.49 11.27
N ARG A 281 -0.59 22.27 11.95
CA ARG A 281 -1.54 23.19 11.34
C ARG A 281 -1.11 24.62 11.58
N THR A 282 -1.19 25.43 10.56
CA THR A 282 -1.03 26.86 10.68
C THR A 282 -2.42 27.49 10.93
N VAL A 283 -2.57 28.17 12.05
CA VAL A 283 -3.80 28.85 12.45
C VAL A 283 -3.50 30.32 12.65
N GLY A 284 -4.25 31.22 12.00
CA GLY A 284 -4.12 32.67 12.18
C GLY A 284 -4.30 33.46 10.89
N GLU A 285 -4.55 34.76 11.03
CA GLU A 285 -4.62 35.70 9.90
C GLU A 285 -3.22 36.03 9.38
N LEU A 286 -3.10 36.40 8.11
CA LEU A 286 -1.86 36.82 7.44
C LEU A 286 -1.04 37.79 8.34
N GLY A 287 0.11 37.33 8.83
CA GLY A 287 1.03 38.07 9.70
C GLY A 287 1.03 37.68 11.18
N HIS A 288 0.09 36.80 11.62
CA HIS A 288 0.06 36.24 12.98
C HIS A 288 -0.15 34.73 13.01
N GLU A 289 0.48 34.02 12.11
CA GLU A 289 0.37 32.58 11.98
C GLU A 289 1.01 31.85 13.20
N ARG A 290 0.23 31.01 13.87
CA ARG A 290 0.72 30.09 14.90
C ARG A 290 0.64 28.65 14.38
N GLN A 291 1.73 27.93 14.54
CA GLN A 291 1.74 26.49 14.27
C GLN A 291 1.10 25.75 15.44
N HIS A 292 0.05 25.01 15.14
CA HIS A 292 -0.61 24.11 16.10
C HIS A 292 -0.27 22.66 15.76
N VAL A 293 0.32 21.96 16.69
CA VAL A 293 0.58 20.51 16.55
C VAL A 293 -0.66 19.76 16.98
N VAL A 294 -1.18 18.92 16.10
CA VAL A 294 -2.34 18.06 16.35
C VAL A 294 -1.90 16.61 16.34
N HIS A 295 -2.31 15.89 17.37
CA HIS A 295 -2.04 14.46 17.50
C HIS A 295 -3.34 13.67 17.39
N GLU A 296 -3.39 12.72 16.48
CA GLU A 296 -4.46 11.73 16.41
C GLU A 296 -3.91 10.37 16.81
N VAL A 297 -4.55 9.76 17.80
CA VAL A 297 -4.14 8.46 18.35
C VAL A 297 -5.21 7.42 18.00
N VAL A 298 -4.79 6.35 17.36
CA VAL A 298 -5.67 5.26 16.96
C VAL A 298 -5.20 3.95 17.58
N ASN A 299 -6.16 3.05 17.83
CA ASN A 299 -5.86 1.70 18.30
C ASN A 299 -4.99 0.97 17.27
N ALA A 300 -4.07 0.19 17.78
CA ALA A 300 -3.19 -0.62 16.97
C ALA A 300 -3.11 -2.06 17.52
N SER A 301 -2.64 -2.97 16.71
CA SER A 301 -2.41 -4.36 17.06
C SER A 301 -0.98 -4.76 16.74
N LEU A 302 -0.45 -5.68 17.55
CA LEU A 302 0.84 -6.31 17.27
C LEU A 302 0.65 -7.37 16.18
N THR A 303 1.51 -7.35 15.18
CA THR A 303 1.52 -8.32 14.10
C THR A 303 2.75 -9.23 14.24
N ASP A 304 2.51 -10.54 14.34
CA ASP A 304 3.59 -11.53 14.32
C ASP A 304 4.12 -11.66 12.88
N CYS A 305 5.35 -11.24 12.72
CA CYS A 305 6.04 -11.31 11.43
C CYS A 305 6.78 -12.62 11.18
N ARG A 306 6.60 -13.63 12.05
CA ARG A 306 7.29 -14.92 11.89
C ARG A 306 6.83 -15.60 10.60
N GLY A 307 7.75 -15.75 9.66
CA GLY A 307 7.50 -16.44 8.39
C GLY A 307 7.24 -15.52 7.19
N GLN A 308 7.17 -14.23 7.35
CA GLN A 308 7.12 -13.30 6.22
C GLN A 308 8.53 -12.90 5.77
N ARG A 309 8.81 -13.00 4.46
CA ARG A 309 10.11 -12.62 3.87
C ARG A 309 10.50 -11.15 4.08
N THR A 310 9.53 -10.31 4.43
CA THR A 310 9.69 -8.87 4.65
C THR A 310 10.14 -8.50 6.07
N CYS A 311 9.99 -9.42 7.02
CA CYS A 311 10.41 -9.24 8.40
C CYS A 311 11.71 -10.03 8.61
N GLY A 312 12.82 -9.35 8.83
CA GLY A 312 14.09 -9.99 9.24
C GLY A 312 13.93 -10.71 10.57
N ALA A 313 14.85 -11.64 10.88
CA ALA A 313 14.84 -12.38 12.14
C ALA A 313 14.93 -11.39 13.33
N GLY A 314 13.85 -11.28 14.13
CA GLY A 314 13.79 -10.41 15.32
C GLY A 314 12.95 -9.14 15.16
N TRP A 315 12.27 -8.95 14.05
CA TRP A 315 11.44 -7.77 13.81
C TRP A 315 9.97 -8.06 14.11
N GLY A 316 9.30 -7.15 14.83
CA GLY A 316 7.86 -7.08 14.99
C GLY A 316 7.28 -5.90 14.23
N ALA A 317 6.00 -5.91 14.08
CA ALA A 317 5.29 -4.82 13.47
C ALA A 317 4.04 -4.45 14.29
N VAL A 318 3.68 -3.18 14.18
CA VAL A 318 2.43 -2.64 14.69
C VAL A 318 1.54 -2.32 13.49
N SER A 319 0.33 -2.87 13.48
CA SER A 319 -0.67 -2.54 12.47
C SER A 319 -1.72 -1.62 13.04
N CYS A 320 -2.03 -0.54 12.32
CA CYS A 320 -3.08 0.40 12.67
C CYS A 320 -3.80 0.93 11.43
N ARG A 321 -5.02 1.38 11.60
CA ARG A 321 -5.81 1.98 10.56
C ARG A 321 -5.59 3.49 10.54
N VAL A 322 -5.19 4.02 9.40
CA VAL A 322 -4.93 5.44 9.21
C VAL A 322 -6.23 6.24 9.44
N PRO A 323 -6.23 7.25 10.33
CA PRO A 323 -7.40 8.09 10.54
C PRO A 323 -7.65 9.02 9.33
N PRO A 324 -8.87 9.55 9.15
CA PRO A 324 -9.10 10.58 8.15
C PRO A 324 -8.31 11.85 8.49
N LEU A 325 -7.75 12.50 7.47
CA LEU A 325 -7.09 13.79 7.67
C LEU A 325 -8.14 14.83 8.09
N PRO A 326 -8.03 15.45 9.28
CA PRO A 326 -9.04 16.42 9.72
C PRO A 326 -9.09 17.61 8.77
N PRO A 327 -10.30 18.12 8.45
CA PRO A 327 -10.48 19.26 7.56
C PRO A 327 -9.73 20.49 8.09
N PRO A 328 -9.30 21.41 7.24
CA PRO A 328 -8.72 22.68 7.66
C PRO A 328 -9.75 23.44 8.53
N LEU A 329 -9.28 24.03 9.63
CA LEU A 329 -10.13 24.72 10.61
C LEU A 329 -10.79 26.01 10.06
N ASP A 330 -10.31 26.52 8.93
CA ASP A 330 -10.74 27.77 8.36
C ASP A 330 -11.47 27.55 7.04
N THR A 331 -12.80 27.49 7.12
CA THR A 331 -13.70 27.43 5.95
C THR A 331 -13.81 28.78 5.21
N GLN A 332 -13.07 29.79 5.63
CA GLN A 332 -13.10 31.15 5.03
C GLN A 332 -11.91 31.43 4.10
N LEU A 333 -10.91 30.53 4.01
CA LEU A 333 -9.86 30.67 3.03
C LEU A 333 -10.39 30.26 1.65
N SER A 334 -10.30 31.21 0.74
CA SER A 334 -10.74 31.22 -0.66
C SER A 334 -10.59 29.86 -1.37
N PRO A 335 -11.55 29.48 -2.25
CA PRO A 335 -11.51 28.25 -3.06
C PRO A 335 -10.26 28.09 -3.94
N GLN A 336 -9.44 29.12 -4.04
CA GLN A 336 -8.19 29.10 -4.80
C GLN A 336 -7.05 28.32 -4.12
N TYR A 337 -7.16 28.01 -2.82
CA TYR A 337 -6.15 27.21 -2.10
C TYR A 337 -6.34 25.69 -2.20
N GLU A 338 -7.54 25.26 -2.59
CA GLU A 338 -7.85 23.83 -2.76
C GLU A 338 -7.22 23.21 -4.02
N SER A 339 -6.78 24.03 -4.97
CA SER A 339 -6.22 23.54 -6.24
C SER A 339 -4.75 23.10 -6.17
N SER A 340 -4.08 23.26 -5.02
CA SER A 340 -2.65 22.96 -4.85
C SER A 340 -2.34 21.92 -3.77
N PHE A 341 -3.30 21.08 -3.40
CA PHE A 341 -3.03 20.02 -2.42
C PHE A 341 -2.16 18.91 -3.02
N ASP A 342 -0.84 19.04 -2.87
CA ASP A 342 0.16 18.07 -3.33
C ASP A 342 0.37 16.88 -2.36
N GLY A 343 -0.50 16.72 -1.41
CA GLY A 343 -0.34 15.77 -0.31
C GLY A 343 0.20 16.44 0.95
N ARG A 344 -0.10 15.83 2.09
CA ARG A 344 0.38 16.28 3.39
C ARG A 344 1.12 15.15 4.07
N ASP A 345 2.38 15.41 4.41
CA ASP A 345 3.16 14.49 5.22
C ASP A 345 2.82 14.68 6.69
N VAL A 346 2.57 13.56 7.37
CA VAL A 346 2.37 13.48 8.81
C VAL A 346 3.40 12.55 9.41
N SER A 347 3.80 12.84 10.65
CA SER A 347 4.72 11.98 11.39
C SER A 347 3.95 10.86 12.06
N VAL A 348 4.37 9.61 11.85
CA VAL A 348 3.80 8.44 12.50
C VAL A 348 4.74 7.91 13.56
N GLU A 349 4.20 7.75 14.75
CA GLU A 349 4.87 7.19 15.92
C GLU A 349 3.99 6.11 16.53
N VAL A 350 4.60 5.18 17.25
CA VAL A 350 3.89 4.08 17.89
C VAL A 350 4.21 4.01 19.38
N THR A 351 3.28 3.49 20.15
CA THR A 351 3.49 3.13 21.54
C THR A 351 3.01 1.70 21.78
N VAL A 352 3.62 1.05 22.74
CA VAL A 352 3.25 -0.30 23.19
C VAL A 352 2.71 -0.31 24.63
N ASN A 353 2.75 0.83 25.30
CA ASN A 353 2.24 1.00 26.66
C ASN A 353 1.19 2.12 26.79
N GLY A 354 0.81 2.75 25.70
CA GLY A 354 -0.22 3.80 25.64
C GLY A 354 0.27 5.20 26.05
N PHE A 355 1.51 5.36 26.47
CA PHE A 355 2.03 6.64 27.01
C PHE A 355 3.33 7.08 26.32
N ASP A 356 4.27 6.19 26.19
CA ASP A 356 5.60 6.51 25.68
C ASP A 356 5.66 6.17 24.19
N PHE A 357 5.59 7.20 23.34
CA PHE A 357 5.66 7.06 21.90
C PHE A 357 7.12 7.07 21.42
N THR A 358 7.39 6.35 20.33
CA THR A 358 8.66 6.48 19.61
C THR A 358 8.86 7.94 19.19
N ASN A 359 10.11 8.34 19.02
CA ASN A 359 10.46 9.71 18.60
C ASN A 359 11.07 9.79 17.20
N GLY A 360 11.01 8.66 16.46
CA GLY A 360 11.61 8.55 15.13
C GLY A 360 10.81 9.15 14.01
N GLY A 361 9.54 9.49 14.22
CA GLY A 361 8.65 10.21 13.33
C GLY A 361 8.71 9.82 11.86
N LEU A 362 8.24 8.63 11.47
CA LEU A 362 8.25 8.22 10.07
C LEU A 362 7.20 8.98 9.24
N PRO A 363 7.56 9.51 8.07
CA PRO A 363 6.62 10.26 7.25
C PRO A 363 5.60 9.33 6.58
N PHE A 364 4.31 9.66 6.73
CA PHE A 364 3.20 9.08 5.99
C PHE A 364 2.53 10.19 5.18
N ARG A 365 2.29 9.96 3.90
CA ARG A 365 1.73 10.96 2.98
C ARG A 365 0.24 10.74 2.75
N TYR A 366 -0.58 11.71 3.17
CA TYR A 366 -1.95 11.78 2.72
C TYR A 366 -2.04 12.37 1.32
N TYR A 367 -2.85 11.78 0.45
CA TYR A 367 -3.14 12.31 -0.87
C TYR A 367 -4.66 12.48 -1.07
N ASP A 368 -5.03 13.40 -1.91
CA ASP A 368 -6.41 13.61 -2.29
C ASP A 368 -6.73 12.78 -3.54
N ASP A 369 -7.48 11.71 -3.36
CA ASP A 369 -7.91 10.79 -4.42
C ASP A 369 -8.92 11.43 -5.38
N THR A 370 -9.54 12.55 -5.03
CA THR A 370 -10.42 13.31 -5.94
C THR A 370 -9.64 14.11 -6.98
N VAL A 371 -8.36 14.43 -6.71
CA VAL A 371 -7.48 15.20 -7.59
C VAL A 371 -6.66 14.30 -8.51
N TRP A 372 -6.52 13.05 -8.15
CA TRP A 372 -5.91 12.06 -9.01
C TRP A 372 -6.79 11.80 -10.23
N LYS A 373 -6.22 11.88 -11.40
CA LYS A 373 -6.95 11.59 -12.63
C LYS A 373 -6.13 10.67 -13.50
N LEU A 374 -6.65 9.49 -13.72
CA LEU A 374 -6.24 8.67 -14.84
C LEU A 374 -6.91 9.24 -16.11
N HIS A 375 -6.13 9.63 -17.10
CA HIS A 375 -6.66 10.18 -18.36
C HIS A 375 -6.92 9.08 -19.38
N ARG A 376 -5.99 8.13 -19.53
CA ARG A 376 -6.07 7.02 -20.49
C ARG A 376 -5.08 5.92 -20.17
N ILE A 377 -5.34 4.75 -20.71
CA ILE A 377 -4.40 3.64 -20.80
C ILE A 377 -4.09 3.33 -22.26
N GLU A 378 -2.84 3.02 -22.57
CA GLU A 378 -2.37 2.71 -23.93
C GLU A 378 -1.36 1.55 -23.90
N PRO A 379 -1.58 0.50 -24.69
CA PRO A 379 -2.78 0.23 -25.52
C PRO A 379 -4.00 -0.16 -24.67
N THR A 380 -5.20 -0.05 -25.25
CA THR A 380 -6.47 -0.43 -24.61
C THR A 380 -6.79 -1.91 -24.76
N GLY A 381 -5.85 -2.73 -25.26
CA GLY A 381 -6.04 -4.17 -25.39
C GLY A 381 -4.76 -4.93 -25.67
N GLY A 382 -4.85 -6.25 -25.49
CA GLY A 382 -3.76 -7.19 -25.74
C GLY A 382 -4.23 -8.63 -25.84
N PRO A 383 -3.34 -9.55 -26.22
CA PRO A 383 -3.68 -10.95 -26.35
C PRO A 383 -4.03 -11.60 -25.01
N LEU A 384 -4.84 -12.66 -25.03
CA LEU A 384 -5.18 -13.47 -23.86
C LEU A 384 -3.95 -14.05 -23.13
N THR A 385 -2.86 -14.24 -23.86
CA THR A 385 -1.58 -14.71 -23.27
C THR A 385 -0.92 -13.67 -22.37
N GLY A 386 -1.45 -12.44 -22.33
CA GLY A 386 -0.89 -11.35 -21.54
C GLY A 386 0.37 -10.76 -22.16
N ASN A 387 1.30 -10.35 -21.29
CA ASN A 387 2.61 -9.79 -21.64
C ASN A 387 2.57 -8.46 -22.43
N THR A 388 1.43 -7.77 -22.46
CA THR A 388 1.31 -6.44 -23.06
C THR A 388 1.77 -5.39 -22.09
N SER A 389 2.80 -4.62 -22.47
CA SER A 389 3.23 -3.44 -21.71
C SER A 389 2.23 -2.32 -21.96
N LEU A 390 1.52 -1.93 -20.92
CA LEU A 390 0.56 -0.82 -20.97
C LEU A 390 1.06 0.37 -20.14
N VAL A 391 0.75 1.56 -20.62
CA VAL A 391 1.06 2.82 -19.95
C VAL A 391 -0.25 3.50 -19.57
N ALA A 392 -0.43 3.70 -18.28
CA ALA A 392 -1.50 4.52 -17.74
C ALA A 392 -1.00 5.97 -17.60
N ARG A 393 -1.67 6.90 -18.27
CA ARG A 393 -1.35 8.33 -18.23
C ARG A 393 -2.34 9.07 -17.36
N GLY A 394 -1.83 9.91 -16.46
CA GLY A 394 -2.64 10.65 -15.52
C GLY A 394 -1.89 11.83 -14.92
N LEU A 395 -2.30 12.24 -13.73
CA LEU A 395 -1.68 13.34 -13.01
C LEU A 395 -1.35 12.92 -11.58
N ARG A 396 -0.19 13.41 -11.10
CA ARG A 396 0.25 13.33 -9.69
C ARG A 396 0.45 11.93 -9.15
N PHE A 397 0.94 11.01 -9.96
CA PHE A 397 1.33 9.69 -9.48
C PHE A 397 2.57 9.80 -8.59
N GLN A 398 2.49 9.21 -7.40
CA GLN A 398 3.57 9.22 -6.42
C GLN A 398 3.83 7.79 -5.93
N PRO A 399 5.10 7.39 -5.72
CA PRO A 399 5.42 6.06 -5.20
C PRO A 399 5.11 5.99 -3.70
N LEU A 400 3.97 5.42 -3.35
CA LEU A 400 3.51 5.29 -1.96
C LEU A 400 3.75 3.88 -1.38
N GLY A 401 4.70 3.16 -1.95
CA GLY A 401 5.23 1.92 -1.39
C GLY A 401 4.84 0.65 -2.13
N ASP A 402 3.71 0.61 -2.84
CA ASP A 402 3.27 -0.57 -3.56
C ASP A 402 2.35 -0.21 -4.74
N VAL A 403 2.98 0.08 -5.88
CA VAL A 403 2.26 0.47 -7.09
C VAL A 403 1.85 -0.78 -7.86
N ARG A 404 0.56 -0.93 -8.14
CA ARG A 404 0.02 -2.10 -8.88
C ARG A 404 -1.05 -1.70 -9.87
N CYS A 405 -1.23 -2.57 -10.88
CA CYS A 405 -2.40 -2.60 -11.76
C CYS A 405 -3.21 -3.85 -11.44
N ARG A 406 -4.52 -3.73 -11.41
CA ARG A 406 -5.47 -4.83 -11.21
C ARG A 406 -6.39 -4.96 -12.41
N PHE A 407 -6.52 -6.17 -12.94
CA PHE A 407 -7.28 -6.46 -14.16
C PHE A 407 -8.52 -7.32 -13.85
N GLY A 408 -9.68 -6.80 -14.21
CA GLY A 408 -10.94 -7.52 -14.32
C GLY A 408 -11.52 -8.10 -13.03
N PRO A 409 -12.57 -8.92 -13.19
CA PRO A 409 -13.38 -9.40 -12.07
C PRO A 409 -12.65 -10.41 -11.17
N LEU A 410 -11.57 -11.02 -11.63
CA LEU A 410 -10.75 -11.94 -10.85
C LEU A 410 -9.69 -11.23 -10.02
N ASN A 411 -9.62 -9.89 -10.11
CA ASN A 411 -8.66 -9.08 -9.36
C ASN A 411 -7.21 -9.53 -9.55
N GLU A 412 -6.83 -9.86 -10.79
CA GLU A 412 -5.45 -10.23 -11.12
C GLU A 412 -4.55 -9.01 -10.98
N GLU A 413 -3.67 -9.03 -9.98
CA GLU A 413 -2.77 -7.94 -9.65
C GLU A 413 -1.38 -8.17 -10.23
N VAL A 414 -0.82 -7.11 -10.80
CA VAL A 414 0.56 -7.08 -11.29
C VAL A 414 1.29 -5.86 -10.75
N ASN A 415 2.57 -6.02 -10.46
CA ASN A 415 3.41 -4.91 -10.06
C ASN A 415 3.51 -3.88 -11.18
N ALA A 416 3.55 -2.62 -10.79
CA ALA A 416 3.69 -1.49 -11.70
C ALA A 416 4.84 -0.58 -11.29
N THR A 417 5.32 0.21 -12.23
CA THR A 417 6.36 1.22 -12.01
C THR A 417 5.82 2.60 -12.38
N ILE A 418 6.25 3.61 -11.63
CA ILE A 418 6.03 5.00 -12.02
C ILE A 418 7.27 5.44 -12.78
N ASP A 419 7.14 5.72 -14.08
CA ASP A 419 8.24 6.19 -14.93
C ASP A 419 8.42 7.71 -14.76
N GLU A 420 7.32 8.45 -14.64
CA GLU A 420 7.24 9.89 -14.41
C GLU A 420 5.96 10.18 -13.60
N GLU A 421 5.84 11.37 -13.03
CA GLU A 421 4.66 11.77 -12.23
C GLU A 421 3.29 11.61 -12.93
N HIS A 422 3.31 11.34 -14.24
CA HIS A 422 2.11 11.21 -15.07
C HIS A 422 2.01 9.85 -15.76
N MET A 423 2.93 8.91 -15.51
CA MET A 423 2.97 7.64 -16.20
C MET A 423 3.21 6.46 -15.26
N ILE A 424 2.25 5.55 -15.23
CA ILE A 424 2.40 4.23 -14.60
C ILE A 424 2.49 3.20 -15.70
N ARG A 425 3.48 2.32 -15.61
CA ARG A 425 3.68 1.19 -16.50
C ARG A 425 3.41 -0.12 -15.80
N CYS A 426 2.62 -0.97 -16.40
CA CYS A 426 2.43 -2.36 -15.99
C CYS A 426 2.35 -3.30 -17.19
N ILE A 427 2.47 -4.60 -16.91
CA ILE A 427 2.39 -5.67 -17.91
C ILE A 427 1.11 -6.43 -17.66
N SER A 428 0.27 -6.58 -18.70
CA SER A 428 -0.99 -7.32 -18.56
C SER A 428 -0.73 -8.78 -18.19
N PRO A 429 -1.45 -9.35 -17.22
CA PRO A 429 -1.39 -10.79 -16.92
C PRO A 429 -2.01 -11.60 -18.06
N ALA A 430 -1.74 -12.91 -18.09
CA ALA A 430 -2.47 -13.83 -18.93
C ALA A 430 -3.90 -13.95 -18.41
N HIS A 431 -4.88 -13.87 -19.30
CA HIS A 431 -6.29 -13.95 -18.93
C HIS A 431 -6.88 -15.25 -19.43
N TRP A 432 -7.34 -16.09 -18.50
CA TRP A 432 -8.01 -17.34 -18.83
C TRP A 432 -9.51 -17.09 -18.90
N LEU A 433 -10.08 -17.26 -20.09
CA LEU A 433 -11.54 -17.31 -20.22
C LEU A 433 -12.03 -18.52 -19.43
N HIS A 434 -12.74 -18.29 -18.33
CA HIS A 434 -13.36 -19.39 -17.60
C HIS A 434 -14.33 -20.13 -18.52
N ALA A 435 -14.07 -21.43 -18.67
CA ALA A 435 -14.75 -22.32 -19.60
C ALA A 435 -16.21 -22.64 -19.22
N ASP A 436 -16.79 -21.96 -18.24
CA ASP A 436 -18.09 -22.35 -17.67
C ASP A 436 -19.32 -21.88 -18.44
N ASN A 437 -19.18 -21.11 -19.51
CA ASN A 437 -20.33 -20.77 -20.37
C ASN A 437 -19.99 -20.59 -21.86
N VAL A 438 -20.11 -21.66 -22.58
CA VAL A 438 -20.78 -21.96 -23.84
C VAL A 438 -20.71 -20.97 -25.03
N VAL A 439 -20.06 -19.83 -24.98
CA VAL A 439 -19.81 -19.00 -26.15
C VAL A 439 -18.34 -18.64 -26.23
N PRO A 440 -17.60 -19.05 -27.26
CA PRO A 440 -16.22 -18.59 -27.44
C PRO A 440 -16.25 -17.09 -27.77
N LEU A 441 -16.00 -16.28 -26.73
CA LEU A 441 -15.87 -14.84 -26.89
C LEU A 441 -14.58 -14.54 -27.67
N SER A 442 -14.71 -13.84 -28.77
CA SER A 442 -13.58 -13.37 -29.59
C SER A 442 -12.71 -12.35 -28.80
N SER A 443 -13.32 -11.63 -27.88
CA SER A 443 -12.66 -10.66 -27.02
C SER A 443 -13.45 -10.45 -25.72
N GLN A 444 -12.77 -10.10 -24.67
CA GLN A 444 -13.36 -9.74 -23.38
C GLN A 444 -12.82 -8.40 -22.91
N ARG A 445 -13.72 -7.47 -22.64
CA ARG A 445 -13.36 -6.19 -22.02
C ARG A 445 -13.40 -6.32 -20.51
N VAL A 446 -12.29 -5.97 -19.86
CA VAL A 446 -12.12 -5.95 -18.40
C VAL A 446 -11.83 -4.54 -17.94
N GLU A 447 -12.13 -4.26 -16.66
CA GLU A 447 -11.74 -3.02 -16.01
C GLU A 447 -10.29 -3.11 -15.54
N VAL A 448 -9.55 -2.02 -15.64
CA VAL A 448 -8.20 -1.90 -15.06
C VAL A 448 -8.28 -0.88 -13.95
N GLU A 449 -7.79 -1.24 -12.79
CA GLU A 449 -7.70 -0.35 -11.63
C GLU A 449 -6.24 -0.18 -11.24
N LEU A 450 -5.91 0.97 -10.68
CA LEU A 450 -4.56 1.33 -10.26
C LEU A 450 -4.52 1.61 -8.77
N THR A 451 -3.45 1.19 -8.13
CA THR A 451 -3.15 1.58 -6.76
C THR A 451 -1.72 2.09 -6.66
N LEU A 452 -1.47 3.08 -5.80
CA LEU A 452 -0.13 3.59 -5.50
C LEU A 452 0.43 3.01 -4.19
N ASN A 453 -0.43 2.42 -3.37
CA ASN A 453 -0.10 1.91 -2.03
C ASN A 453 -0.47 0.44 -1.81
N GLY A 454 -0.95 -0.26 -2.84
CA GLY A 454 -1.33 -1.67 -2.78
C GLY A 454 -2.69 -1.96 -2.13
N GLN A 455 -3.41 -0.95 -1.66
CA GLN A 455 -4.68 -1.14 -0.94
C GLN A 455 -5.82 -0.31 -1.52
N ASP A 456 -5.58 0.96 -1.79
CA ASP A 456 -6.60 1.90 -2.23
C ASP A 456 -6.58 1.96 -3.77
N TYR A 457 -7.58 1.35 -4.41
CA TYR A 457 -7.69 1.26 -5.86
C TYR A 457 -8.53 2.38 -6.43
N LEU A 458 -8.00 3.02 -7.46
CA LEU A 458 -8.70 4.03 -8.25
C LEU A 458 -9.53 3.35 -9.34
N PRO A 459 -10.86 3.52 -9.36
CA PRO A 459 -11.70 3.00 -10.42
C PRO A 459 -11.47 3.76 -11.73
N THR A 460 -11.16 3.05 -12.80
CA THR A 460 -10.91 3.66 -14.11
C THR A 460 -12.17 3.89 -14.94
N ARG A 461 -13.35 3.51 -14.45
CA ARG A 461 -14.64 3.59 -15.15
C ARG A 461 -14.97 4.97 -15.70
N GLN A 462 -14.56 6.03 -15.02
CA GLN A 462 -14.87 7.41 -15.41
C GLN A 462 -14.11 7.88 -16.65
N PHE A 463 -13.06 7.16 -17.07
CA PHE A 463 -12.12 7.60 -18.11
C PHE A 463 -12.03 6.64 -19.33
N GLY A 464 -13.01 5.79 -19.52
CA GLY A 464 -12.99 4.81 -20.60
C GLY A 464 -11.97 3.67 -20.38
N GLY A 465 -11.51 3.46 -19.16
CA GLY A 465 -10.43 2.57 -18.76
C GLY A 465 -10.72 1.08 -18.82
N GLY A 466 -11.36 0.62 -19.91
CA GLY A 466 -11.48 -0.80 -20.19
C GLY A 466 -10.30 -1.30 -21.01
N TYR A 467 -9.79 -2.47 -20.65
CA TYR A 467 -8.79 -3.21 -21.40
C TYR A 467 -9.43 -4.41 -22.08
N THR A 468 -9.14 -4.62 -23.37
CA THR A 468 -9.75 -5.67 -24.16
C THR A 468 -8.76 -6.81 -24.40
N TYR A 469 -9.01 -7.96 -23.79
CA TYR A 469 -8.30 -9.18 -24.15
C TYR A 469 -8.87 -9.79 -25.42
N TYR A 470 -8.02 -10.18 -26.36
CA TYR A 470 -8.39 -10.82 -27.62
C TYR A 470 -7.58 -12.10 -27.88
N LYS A 471 -8.16 -13.02 -28.64
CA LYS A 471 -7.51 -14.27 -29.02
C LYS A 471 -6.70 -14.05 -30.28
N LEU A 472 -5.47 -14.56 -30.34
CA LEU A 472 -4.62 -14.56 -31.52
C LEU A 472 -4.82 -15.85 -32.35
N ASP A 473 -4.65 -15.75 -33.67
CA ASP A 473 -4.54 -16.86 -34.64
C ASP A 473 -5.73 -17.83 -34.66
N ASP A 474 -6.91 -17.32 -34.37
CA ASP A 474 -8.15 -18.07 -34.54
C ASP A 474 -8.98 -17.44 -35.63
N ALA A 475 -9.02 -18.08 -36.80
CA ALA A 475 -9.70 -17.59 -37.99
C ALA A 475 -11.24 -17.51 -37.84
N GLN A 476 -11.81 -18.09 -36.81
CA GLN A 476 -13.25 -18.06 -36.55
C GLN A 476 -13.65 -16.98 -35.54
N ILE A 477 -12.85 -16.80 -34.47
CA ILE A 477 -13.23 -15.94 -33.35
C ILE A 477 -12.13 -14.99 -32.92
N GLY A 478 -10.91 -15.12 -33.41
CA GLY A 478 -9.73 -14.34 -32.96
C GLY A 478 -9.23 -13.35 -34.01
N LEU A 479 -8.13 -12.70 -33.68
CA LEU A 479 -7.38 -11.86 -34.59
C LEU A 479 -6.56 -12.73 -35.53
N SER A 480 -6.82 -12.70 -36.80
CA SER A 480 -6.07 -13.45 -37.82
C SER A 480 -6.03 -12.77 -39.16
N VAL A 481 -4.98 -13.04 -39.95
CA VAL A 481 -4.88 -12.65 -41.36
C VAL A 481 -5.32 -13.83 -42.22
N VAL A 482 -6.23 -13.61 -43.16
CA VAL A 482 -6.77 -14.65 -44.05
C VAL A 482 -6.22 -14.52 -45.45
N ARG A 483 -6.10 -13.29 -45.99
CA ARG A 483 -5.55 -13.02 -47.32
C ARG A 483 -5.12 -11.58 -47.50
N LEU A 484 -4.30 -11.35 -48.52
CA LEU A 484 -3.81 -10.05 -48.96
C LEU A 484 -4.36 -9.68 -50.34
N GLU A 485 -4.62 -8.40 -50.51
CA GLU A 485 -5.12 -7.84 -51.75
C GLU A 485 -4.42 -6.51 -52.09
N PRO A 486 -3.43 -6.47 -53.00
CA PRO A 486 -2.89 -7.60 -53.78
C PRO A 486 -1.94 -8.49 -52.92
N PRO A 487 -1.71 -9.75 -53.38
CA PRO A 487 -0.82 -10.68 -52.66
C PRO A 487 0.67 -10.45 -52.94
N GLY A 488 1.05 -9.44 -53.68
CA GLY A 488 2.43 -9.10 -53.97
C GLY A 488 2.63 -7.70 -54.56
N GLY A 489 3.87 -7.29 -54.66
CA GLY A 489 4.27 -5.99 -55.17
C GLY A 489 5.77 -5.88 -55.38
N PRO A 490 6.26 -4.72 -55.90
CA PRO A 490 7.67 -4.51 -56.17
C PRO A 490 8.52 -4.44 -54.88
N GLU A 491 9.79 -4.80 -55.00
CA GLU A 491 10.74 -4.84 -53.88
C GLU A 491 11.03 -3.47 -53.25
N HIS A 492 10.85 -2.39 -54.02
CA HIS A 492 10.98 -1.04 -53.49
C HIS A 492 9.84 -0.60 -52.59
N GLY A 493 8.80 -1.44 -52.43
CA GLY A 493 7.66 -1.19 -51.56
C GLY A 493 6.61 -0.25 -52.17
N GLY A 494 5.80 0.37 -51.30
CA GLY A 494 4.78 1.35 -51.72
C GLY A 494 3.48 0.77 -52.22
N THR A 495 3.32 -0.54 -52.25
CA THR A 495 2.05 -1.19 -52.64
C THR A 495 1.01 -1.03 -51.52
N LEU A 496 -0.15 -0.45 -51.82
CA LEU A 496 -1.27 -0.43 -50.90
C LEU A 496 -1.87 -1.83 -50.76
N VAL A 497 -1.67 -2.48 -49.65
CA VAL A 497 -2.14 -3.81 -49.35
C VAL A 497 -3.38 -3.73 -48.49
N ARG A 498 -4.51 -4.28 -48.97
CA ARG A 498 -5.68 -4.55 -48.15
C ARG A 498 -5.50 -5.93 -47.55
N VAL A 499 -5.37 -5.96 -46.24
CA VAL A 499 -5.27 -7.19 -45.47
C VAL A 499 -6.67 -7.58 -45.04
N ARG A 500 -7.13 -8.74 -45.47
CA ARG A 500 -8.39 -9.31 -45.03
C ARG A 500 -8.14 -10.33 -43.95
N GLY A 501 -8.97 -10.28 -42.89
CA GLY A 501 -8.83 -11.14 -41.72
C GLY A 501 -10.06 -11.13 -40.84
N THR A 502 -9.86 -11.43 -39.58
CA THR A 502 -10.92 -11.41 -38.57
C THR A 502 -10.40 -10.68 -37.30
N GLY A 503 -11.31 -10.10 -36.56
CA GLY A 503 -11.00 -9.54 -35.26
C GLY A 503 -10.21 -8.23 -35.27
N PHE A 504 -10.13 -7.54 -36.40
CA PHE A 504 -9.41 -6.25 -36.44
C PHE A 504 -10.15 -5.20 -35.63
N ASP A 505 -9.38 -4.48 -34.83
CA ASP A 505 -9.81 -3.34 -34.04
C ASP A 505 -8.61 -2.40 -33.86
N ASP A 506 -8.82 -1.18 -33.41
CA ASP A 506 -7.74 -0.28 -33.05
C ASP A 506 -7.75 -0.09 -31.51
N VAL A 507 -6.88 -0.85 -30.87
CA VAL A 507 -6.71 -0.76 -29.41
C VAL A 507 -5.46 0.03 -29.03
N GLY A 508 -4.97 0.90 -29.95
CA GLY A 508 -3.87 1.83 -29.70
C GLY A 508 -2.56 1.47 -30.37
N GLY A 509 -2.62 0.84 -31.53
CA GLY A 509 -1.38 0.54 -32.26
C GLY A 509 -1.55 -0.47 -33.40
N LEU A 510 -2.23 -0.05 -34.46
CA LEU A 510 -2.47 -0.91 -35.63
C LEU A 510 -1.28 -0.84 -36.61
N TYR A 511 -0.59 -1.97 -36.79
CA TYR A 511 0.55 -2.09 -37.70
C TYR A 511 0.50 -3.39 -38.49
N CYS A 512 1.03 -3.34 -39.72
CA CYS A 512 1.40 -4.52 -40.51
C CYS A 512 2.91 -4.75 -40.42
N LYS A 513 3.32 -6.01 -40.38
CA LYS A 513 4.71 -6.42 -40.42
C LYS A 513 4.93 -7.39 -41.58
N PHE A 514 5.88 -7.07 -42.44
CA PHE A 514 6.26 -7.88 -43.62
C PHE A 514 7.56 -8.62 -43.33
N GLY A 515 7.47 -9.86 -42.88
CA GLY A 515 8.64 -10.67 -42.51
C GLY A 515 9.60 -9.98 -41.51
N GLY A 516 10.87 -9.81 -41.93
CA GLY A 516 11.92 -9.17 -41.12
C GLY A 516 11.89 -7.65 -41.14
N GLU A 517 11.07 -7.02 -41.99
CA GLU A 517 11.06 -5.56 -42.15
C GLU A 517 10.46 -4.84 -40.93
N SER A 518 10.73 -3.54 -40.80
CA SER A 518 10.14 -2.71 -39.76
C SER A 518 8.61 -2.68 -39.91
N PRO A 519 7.85 -2.70 -38.79
CA PRO A 519 6.40 -2.55 -38.86
C PRO A 519 5.99 -1.23 -39.50
N VAL A 520 5.00 -1.27 -40.35
CA VAL A 520 4.43 -0.09 -40.99
C VAL A 520 3.06 0.23 -40.41
N PRO A 521 2.71 1.50 -40.25
CA PRO A 521 1.38 1.89 -39.77
C PRO A 521 0.27 1.34 -40.70
N ALA A 522 -0.80 0.88 -40.06
CA ALA A 522 -1.98 0.43 -40.76
C ALA A 522 -3.19 1.27 -40.36
N SER A 523 -4.20 1.27 -41.23
CA SER A 523 -5.48 1.94 -40.98
C SER A 523 -6.60 0.92 -40.99
N LEU A 524 -7.45 0.99 -39.95
CA LEU A 524 -8.65 0.17 -39.83
C LEU A 524 -9.68 0.61 -40.89
N VAL A 525 -10.20 -0.33 -41.66
CA VAL A 525 -11.32 -0.11 -42.57
C VAL A 525 -12.61 -0.59 -41.93
N ASP A 526 -12.60 -1.81 -41.47
CA ASP A 526 -13.63 -2.47 -40.69
C ASP A 526 -13.03 -3.67 -39.90
N ARG A 527 -13.86 -4.45 -39.22
CA ARG A 527 -13.40 -5.60 -38.41
C ARG A 527 -12.81 -6.75 -39.24
N GLU A 528 -12.97 -6.73 -40.56
CA GLU A 528 -12.42 -7.73 -41.45
C GLU A 528 -11.30 -7.20 -42.35
N HIS A 529 -11.09 -5.88 -42.42
CA HIS A 529 -10.15 -5.25 -43.32
C HIS A 529 -9.29 -4.17 -42.67
N VAL A 530 -7.98 -4.27 -42.89
CA VAL A 530 -7.02 -3.20 -42.63
C VAL A 530 -6.24 -2.87 -43.88
N ARG A 531 -5.68 -1.67 -43.97
CA ARG A 531 -4.84 -1.20 -45.08
C ARG A 531 -3.48 -0.78 -44.56
N CYS A 532 -2.45 -1.20 -45.27
CA CYS A 532 -1.07 -0.74 -45.02
C CYS A 532 -0.29 -0.69 -46.33
N TYR A 533 0.80 0.07 -46.35
CA TYR A 533 1.71 0.09 -47.47
C TYR A 533 2.84 -0.91 -47.24
N SER A 534 3.18 -1.70 -48.30
CA SER A 534 4.34 -2.59 -48.20
C SER A 534 5.60 -1.77 -48.02
N PRO A 535 6.48 -2.10 -47.04
CA PRO A 535 7.77 -1.46 -46.90
C PRO A 535 8.71 -1.84 -48.03
N GLN A 536 9.79 -1.06 -48.20
CA GLN A 536 10.89 -1.47 -49.05
C GLN A 536 11.52 -2.73 -48.47
N ARG A 537 11.79 -3.70 -49.33
CA ARG A 537 12.45 -4.92 -48.93
C ARG A 537 13.93 -4.72 -48.69
N THR A 538 14.46 -5.19 -47.58
CA THR A 538 15.92 -5.27 -47.34
C THR A 538 16.48 -6.48 -48.10
N PRO A 539 17.43 -6.30 -49.03
CA PRO A 539 18.01 -7.38 -49.81
C PRO A 539 18.70 -8.41 -48.90
N ASN A 540 18.20 -9.64 -48.85
CA ASN A 540 18.88 -10.76 -48.24
C ASN A 540 19.16 -11.79 -49.30
N ALA A 541 20.43 -12.03 -49.60
CA ALA A 541 20.88 -12.82 -50.79
C ALA A 541 20.41 -14.26 -50.81
N SER A 542 19.85 -14.79 -49.72
CA SER A 542 19.45 -16.20 -49.58
C SER A 542 17.95 -16.46 -49.67
N SER A 543 17.09 -15.46 -49.92
CA SER A 543 15.64 -15.60 -49.84
C SER A 543 14.89 -15.56 -51.20
N TYR A 544 15.61 -15.42 -52.29
CA TYR A 544 14.98 -15.48 -53.62
C TYR A 544 14.65 -16.92 -53.99
N VAL A 545 13.42 -17.15 -54.38
CA VAL A 545 12.95 -18.40 -54.99
C VAL A 545 12.81 -18.14 -56.49
N ASP A 546 13.59 -18.85 -57.28
CA ASP A 546 13.41 -18.87 -58.73
C ASP A 546 12.16 -19.69 -59.05
N ASP A 547 11.19 -19.07 -59.71
CA ASP A 547 10.06 -19.84 -60.25
C ASP A 547 10.51 -20.63 -61.49
N ALA A 548 9.71 -21.63 -61.83
CA ALA A 548 9.96 -22.47 -63.02
C ALA A 548 9.95 -21.70 -64.36
N PHE A 549 9.74 -20.39 -64.33
CA PHE A 549 9.64 -19.50 -65.48
C PHE A 549 10.65 -18.35 -65.45
N GLY A 550 11.66 -18.39 -64.58
CA GLY A 550 12.75 -17.44 -64.51
C GLY A 550 12.43 -16.12 -63.79
N GLY A 551 11.34 -16.03 -63.10
CA GLY A 551 11.05 -14.87 -62.24
C GLY A 551 11.59 -15.07 -60.85
N THR A 552 12.30 -14.07 -60.35
CA THR A 552 12.80 -14.07 -58.94
C THR A 552 11.84 -13.33 -58.04
N TYR A 553 11.42 -13.96 -56.95
CA TYR A 553 10.57 -13.32 -55.93
C TYR A 553 10.95 -13.78 -54.52
N ASP A 554 10.59 -12.96 -53.54
CA ASP A 554 10.79 -13.26 -52.13
C ASP A 554 9.46 -13.17 -51.40
N GLU A 555 9.07 -14.26 -50.75
CA GLU A 555 7.82 -14.33 -50.01
C GLU A 555 8.04 -14.01 -48.53
N ARG A 556 7.36 -12.98 -48.05
CA ARG A 556 7.40 -12.55 -46.66
C ARG A 556 6.04 -12.76 -46.02
N ALA A 557 6.03 -13.39 -44.84
CA ALA A 557 4.80 -13.46 -44.05
C ALA A 557 4.33 -12.06 -43.67
N VAL A 558 3.03 -11.81 -43.78
CA VAL A 558 2.42 -10.55 -43.37
C VAL A 558 1.58 -10.80 -42.15
N GLU A 559 1.98 -10.17 -41.09
CA GLU A 559 1.30 -10.28 -39.80
C GLU A 559 0.78 -8.89 -39.35
N VAL A 560 -0.24 -8.89 -38.54
CA VAL A 560 -0.89 -7.67 -38.02
C VAL A 560 -0.83 -7.66 -36.51
N THR A 561 -0.53 -6.51 -35.94
CA THR A 561 -0.77 -6.23 -34.52
C THR A 561 -1.74 -5.07 -34.39
N ILE A 562 -2.67 -5.17 -33.43
CA ILE A 562 -3.65 -4.10 -33.16
C ILE A 562 -3.30 -3.27 -31.93
N ASN A 563 -2.23 -3.66 -31.18
CA ASN A 563 -1.75 -2.95 -30.00
C ASN A 563 -0.31 -2.43 -30.14
N GLY A 564 0.31 -2.55 -31.30
CA GLY A 564 1.65 -2.04 -31.60
C GLY A 564 2.80 -2.88 -31.05
N GLN A 565 2.53 -4.00 -30.39
CA GLN A 565 3.58 -4.80 -29.76
C GLN A 565 3.90 -6.06 -30.53
N MET A 566 5.20 -6.38 -30.64
CA MET A 566 5.67 -7.45 -31.53
C MET A 566 5.32 -8.86 -31.07
N HIS A 567 5.11 -9.08 -29.78
CA HIS A 567 4.63 -10.36 -29.26
C HIS A 567 3.13 -10.60 -29.51
N ALA A 568 2.41 -9.57 -29.91
CA ALA A 568 0.98 -9.60 -30.22
C ALA A 568 0.72 -9.55 -31.73
N LEU A 569 1.69 -9.93 -32.57
CA LEU A 569 1.50 -10.17 -34.00
C LEU A 569 0.74 -11.46 -34.21
N THR A 570 -0.12 -11.48 -35.24
CA THR A 570 -0.66 -12.72 -35.77
C THR A 570 0.46 -13.63 -36.27
N SER A 571 0.19 -14.92 -36.40
CA SER A 571 1.09 -15.91 -37.04
C SER A 571 0.38 -16.72 -38.11
N SER A 572 -0.45 -16.03 -38.87
CA SER A 572 -1.38 -16.64 -39.86
C SER A 572 -0.68 -17.28 -41.06
N GLY A 573 0.60 -16.95 -41.26
CA GLY A 573 1.42 -17.53 -42.32
C GLY A 573 1.06 -17.05 -43.74
N VAL A 574 0.21 -16.06 -43.88
CA VAL A 574 -0.15 -15.48 -45.19
C VAL A 574 1.01 -14.67 -45.72
N ARG A 575 1.40 -14.87 -46.99
CA ARG A 575 2.62 -14.33 -47.56
C ARG A 575 2.37 -13.27 -48.61
N PHE A 576 3.23 -12.24 -48.62
CA PHE A 576 3.32 -11.22 -49.66
C PHE A 576 4.54 -11.49 -50.52
N ALA A 577 4.34 -11.54 -51.84
CA ALA A 577 5.40 -11.83 -52.81
C ALA A 577 6.03 -10.52 -53.28
N TYR A 578 7.27 -10.26 -52.88
CA TYR A 578 8.06 -9.19 -53.48
C TYR A 578 8.70 -9.65 -54.77
N HIS A 579 8.55 -8.86 -55.84
CA HIS A 579 9.22 -9.11 -57.13
C HIS A 579 10.20 -8.01 -57.48
N THR A 580 11.24 -8.37 -58.20
CA THR A 580 12.19 -7.38 -58.74
C THR A 580 11.62 -6.81 -60.05
N ASP A 581 11.76 -5.52 -60.28
CA ASP A 581 11.31 -4.88 -61.53
C ASP A 581 12.08 -5.42 -62.75
N ALA A 582 13.35 -5.79 -62.55
CA ALA A 582 14.19 -6.41 -63.58
C ALA A 582 13.77 -7.84 -63.95
N GLY A 583 12.94 -8.48 -63.13
CA GLY A 583 12.47 -9.85 -63.32
C GLY A 583 11.20 -9.96 -64.21
N VAL A 584 10.61 -8.83 -64.63
CA VAL A 584 9.42 -8.81 -65.48
C VAL A 584 9.81 -8.16 -66.81
N ALA A 585 9.78 -8.91 -67.89
CA ALA A 585 10.19 -8.42 -69.17
C ALA A 585 9.28 -8.95 -70.30
N VAL A 586 9.01 -8.07 -71.27
CA VAL A 586 8.31 -8.41 -72.49
C VAL A 586 9.32 -8.68 -73.61
N SER A 587 9.29 -9.85 -74.17
CA SER A 587 10.21 -10.24 -75.22
C SER A 587 9.61 -10.07 -76.63
N ARG A 588 8.33 -10.28 -76.88
CA ARG A 588 7.64 -10.14 -78.15
C ARG A 588 6.14 -10.05 -77.95
N ILE A 589 5.47 -9.53 -78.98
CA ILE A 589 4.03 -9.50 -79.09
C ILE A 589 3.56 -10.05 -80.42
N TYR A 590 2.32 -10.56 -80.48
CA TYR A 590 1.65 -10.96 -81.69
C TYR A 590 0.10 -10.84 -81.55
N PRO A 591 -0.61 -10.25 -82.51
CA PRO A 591 -0.07 -9.59 -83.72
C PRO A 591 0.68 -8.26 -83.30
N ARG A 592 1.51 -7.77 -84.20
CA ARG A 592 2.25 -6.48 -84.04
C ARG A 592 1.44 -5.27 -84.48
N GLY A 593 0.17 -5.47 -84.82
CA GLY A 593 -0.71 -4.37 -85.19
C GLY A 593 -2.17 -4.74 -85.09
N GLY A 594 -3.06 -3.74 -85.16
CA GLY A 594 -4.49 -3.85 -85.01
C GLY A 594 -5.21 -2.56 -85.43
N PRO A 595 -6.54 -2.60 -85.64
CA PRO A 595 -7.34 -1.45 -86.07
C PRO A 595 -7.38 -0.40 -84.90
N ARG A 596 -7.55 0.87 -85.30
CA ARG A 596 -7.64 2.02 -84.36
C ARG A 596 -8.80 1.91 -83.35
N GLN A 597 -9.87 1.17 -83.78
CA GLN A 597 -11.01 0.91 -82.87
C GLN A 597 -10.58 0.07 -81.64
N GLY A 598 -9.43 -0.58 -81.65
CA GLY A 598 -8.98 -1.49 -80.63
C GLY A 598 -9.69 -2.87 -80.70
N GLY A 599 -9.67 -3.59 -79.58
CA GLY A 599 -10.28 -4.90 -79.44
C GLY A 599 -9.43 -6.06 -79.97
N THR A 600 -8.24 -5.81 -80.53
CA THR A 600 -7.34 -6.88 -81.02
C THR A 600 -6.75 -7.65 -79.82
N PRO A 601 -6.94 -8.97 -79.73
CA PRO A 601 -6.27 -9.79 -78.69
C PRO A 601 -4.77 -9.89 -79.03
N VAL A 602 -3.95 -9.17 -78.26
CA VAL A 602 -2.49 -9.16 -78.39
C VAL A 602 -1.93 -10.19 -77.39
N THR A 603 -1.25 -11.20 -77.95
CA THR A 603 -0.47 -12.15 -77.13
C THR A 603 0.89 -11.54 -76.88
N VAL A 604 1.25 -11.45 -75.66
CA VAL A 604 2.54 -10.92 -75.13
C VAL A 604 3.35 -12.09 -74.56
N TRP A 605 4.57 -12.28 -75.02
CA TRP A 605 5.53 -13.24 -74.48
C TRP A 605 6.59 -12.52 -73.64
N GLY A 606 6.96 -13.14 -72.51
CA GLY A 606 7.93 -12.59 -71.60
C GLY A 606 8.26 -13.53 -70.47
N VAL A 607 8.84 -12.96 -69.47
CA VAL A 607 9.21 -13.65 -68.21
C VAL A 607 8.64 -12.89 -67.01
N GLY A 608 8.51 -13.54 -65.87
CA GLY A 608 8.11 -12.95 -64.63
C GLY A 608 6.66 -12.48 -64.51
N PHE A 609 5.77 -12.88 -65.49
CA PHE A 609 4.36 -12.53 -65.44
C PHE A 609 3.65 -13.29 -64.35
N ARG A 610 3.06 -12.56 -63.41
CA ARG A 610 2.28 -13.11 -62.32
C ARG A 610 0.96 -12.37 -62.17
N ASN A 611 -0.08 -13.11 -61.96
CA ASN A 611 -1.33 -12.51 -61.57
C ASN A 611 -1.35 -12.32 -60.07
N LEU A 612 -0.97 -11.13 -59.61
CA LEU A 612 -1.06 -10.73 -58.21
C LEU A 612 -2.44 -10.15 -57.88
N GLY A 613 -3.43 -10.37 -58.73
CA GLY A 613 -4.83 -10.05 -58.50
C GLY A 613 -5.54 -11.12 -57.70
N HIS A 614 -6.76 -10.82 -57.26
CA HIS A 614 -7.60 -11.67 -56.41
C HIS A 614 -7.91 -13.02 -57.07
N GLY A 615 -7.53 -14.09 -56.36
CA GLY A 615 -8.06 -15.41 -56.68
C GLY A 615 -9.58 -15.46 -56.46
N ARG A 616 -10.34 -15.62 -57.53
CA ARG A 616 -11.76 -16.01 -57.55
C ARG A 616 -12.69 -15.34 -56.51
N HIS A 617 -13.12 -14.13 -56.77
CA HIS A 617 -14.46 -13.70 -56.39
C HIS A 617 -15.21 -13.16 -57.60
N THR A 618 -16.39 -13.71 -57.81
CA THR A 618 -17.18 -13.65 -59.01
C THR A 618 -17.94 -12.33 -59.22
N ASP A 619 -17.78 -11.32 -58.39
CA ASP A 619 -18.76 -10.23 -58.40
C ASP A 619 -18.25 -8.82 -58.74
N VAL A 620 -16.93 -8.58 -58.87
CA VAL A 620 -16.41 -7.32 -59.41
C VAL A 620 -15.07 -7.57 -60.13
N PRO A 621 -14.97 -7.31 -61.43
CA PRO A 621 -13.67 -7.28 -62.10
C PRO A 621 -12.98 -5.98 -61.75
N THR A 622 -12.41 -5.90 -60.58
CA THR A 622 -11.59 -4.76 -60.18
C THR A 622 -10.13 -4.99 -60.60
N ALA A 623 -9.57 -3.96 -61.12
CA ALA A 623 -8.31 -3.77 -61.81
C ALA A 623 -7.03 -4.11 -61.01
N ALA A 624 -7.10 -4.96 -60.01
CA ALA A 624 -5.93 -5.43 -59.25
C ALA A 624 -5.39 -6.68 -59.96
N GLY A 625 -4.18 -6.64 -60.45
CA GLY A 625 -3.51 -7.80 -61.03
C GLY A 625 -2.77 -7.51 -62.33
N LEU A 626 -2.67 -8.55 -63.17
CA LEU A 626 -1.91 -8.53 -64.40
C LEU A 626 -2.59 -7.65 -65.45
N HIS A 627 -1.93 -6.61 -65.93
CA HIS A 627 -2.43 -5.67 -66.95
C HIS A 627 -1.37 -5.35 -67.97
N CYS A 628 -1.86 -4.99 -69.15
CA CYS A 628 -1.04 -4.40 -70.21
C CYS A 628 -1.32 -2.89 -70.30
N ARG A 629 -0.30 -2.14 -70.68
CA ARG A 629 -0.37 -0.72 -71.03
C ARG A 629 0.11 -0.51 -72.42
N PHE A 630 -0.65 0.18 -73.23
CA PHE A 630 -0.30 0.51 -74.63
C PHE A 630 0.05 2.00 -74.71
N GLY A 631 1.34 2.30 -74.73
CA GLY A 631 1.84 3.69 -74.67
C GLY A 631 1.37 4.43 -73.43
N GLY A 632 0.77 5.61 -73.60
CA GLY A 632 0.19 6.42 -72.51
C GLY A 632 -1.29 6.13 -72.22
N LEU A 633 -1.87 5.08 -72.83
CA LEU A 633 -3.29 4.73 -72.66
C LEU A 633 -3.56 4.06 -71.28
N GLU A 634 -4.85 3.87 -71.00
CA GLU A 634 -5.29 3.18 -69.78
C GLU A 634 -4.79 1.75 -69.70
N LEU A 635 -4.69 1.22 -68.50
CA LEU A 635 -4.37 -0.18 -68.24
C LEU A 635 -5.52 -1.09 -68.66
N VAL A 636 -5.21 -2.15 -69.42
CA VAL A 636 -6.20 -3.16 -69.81
C VAL A 636 -5.91 -4.50 -69.12
N PRO A 637 -6.91 -5.20 -68.63
CA PRO A 637 -6.72 -6.49 -67.97
C PRO A 637 -6.02 -7.49 -68.90
N ALA A 638 -5.11 -8.28 -68.31
CA ALA A 638 -4.42 -9.34 -69.00
C ALA A 638 -4.73 -10.72 -68.41
N THR A 639 -4.88 -11.72 -69.27
CA THR A 639 -5.05 -13.11 -68.85
C THR A 639 -3.81 -13.91 -69.16
N LEU A 640 -3.27 -14.61 -68.13
CA LEU A 640 -2.13 -15.50 -68.29
C LEU A 640 -2.59 -16.75 -69.02
N ALA A 641 -2.00 -17.02 -70.15
CA ALA A 641 -2.28 -18.23 -70.90
C ALA A 641 -1.47 -19.40 -70.34
N THR A 642 -2.11 -20.40 -69.76
CA THR A 642 -1.49 -21.61 -69.23
C THR A 642 -0.89 -22.43 -70.37
N GLY A 643 0.41 -22.34 -70.60
CA GLY A 643 1.15 -23.21 -71.50
C GLY A 643 1.96 -24.21 -70.69
N GLY A 644 1.70 -25.48 -70.86
CA GLY A 644 2.51 -26.54 -70.26
C GLY A 644 3.93 -26.62 -70.84
N GLY A 645 4.94 -26.62 -70.01
CA GLY A 645 6.35 -26.92 -70.36
C GLY A 645 7.22 -25.70 -70.64
N GLY A 646 8.23 -25.47 -69.84
CA GLY A 646 9.47 -24.64 -69.84
C GLY A 646 9.76 -23.55 -70.87
N GLY A 647 8.74 -22.97 -71.50
CA GLY A 647 8.88 -21.89 -72.47
C GLY A 647 8.49 -20.53 -71.90
N PRO A 648 8.73 -19.43 -72.64
CA PRO A 648 8.40 -18.07 -72.17
C PRO A 648 6.88 -17.97 -71.85
N GLN A 649 6.58 -17.29 -70.75
CA GLN A 649 5.20 -17.05 -70.33
C GLN A 649 4.43 -16.29 -71.42
N ARG A 650 3.15 -16.54 -71.52
CA ARG A 650 2.26 -15.86 -72.45
C ARG A 650 1.10 -15.25 -71.70
N LEU A 651 0.79 -13.99 -72.00
CA LEU A 651 -0.43 -13.34 -71.62
C LEU A 651 -1.17 -12.74 -72.78
N VAL A 652 -2.46 -12.54 -72.64
CA VAL A 652 -3.32 -11.95 -73.67
C VAL A 652 -3.98 -10.71 -73.12
N CYS A 653 -3.83 -9.58 -73.85
CA CYS A 653 -4.51 -8.32 -73.58
C CYS A 653 -5.30 -7.89 -74.81
N ALA A 654 -6.50 -7.32 -74.68
CA ALA A 654 -7.16 -6.63 -75.69
C ALA A 654 -6.56 -5.23 -75.93
N SER A 655 -6.16 -4.88 -77.14
CA SER A 655 -5.70 -3.53 -77.44
C SER A 655 -6.79 -2.49 -77.20
N PRO A 656 -6.54 -1.37 -76.48
CA PRO A 656 -7.49 -0.28 -76.32
C PRO A 656 -7.75 0.46 -77.67
N GLY A 657 -8.88 1.11 -77.81
CA GLY A 657 -9.12 2.04 -78.95
C GLY A 657 -8.25 3.32 -78.77
N LEU A 658 -7.76 3.88 -79.88
CA LEU A 658 -7.07 5.14 -79.92
C LEU A 658 -8.03 6.32 -79.84
N PRO A 659 -7.96 7.20 -78.82
CA PRO A 659 -8.76 8.42 -78.85
C PRO A 659 -8.23 9.38 -79.93
N ALA A 660 -9.13 10.07 -80.61
CA ALA A 660 -8.80 11.06 -81.61
C ALA A 660 -8.38 12.40 -80.96
N PRO A 661 -7.36 13.14 -81.43
CA PRO A 661 -6.36 12.79 -82.46
C PRO A 661 -5.03 12.36 -81.84
N VAL A 662 -4.69 11.09 -81.95
CA VAL A 662 -3.32 10.64 -81.56
C VAL A 662 -2.51 10.49 -82.83
N SER A 663 -1.42 11.22 -82.92
CA SER A 663 -0.52 11.26 -84.07
C SER A 663 0.41 10.06 -84.19
N SER A 664 0.57 9.26 -83.13
CA SER A 664 1.47 8.10 -83.11
C SER A 664 0.71 6.82 -83.33
N THR A 665 1.07 6.06 -84.30
CA THR A 665 0.48 4.71 -84.64
C THR A 665 1.24 3.58 -83.92
N ASN A 666 2.46 3.82 -83.42
CA ASN A 666 3.29 2.84 -82.70
C ASN A 666 3.28 3.11 -81.20
N LEU A 667 2.70 2.17 -80.45
CA LEU A 667 2.64 2.26 -79.02
C LEU A 667 3.40 1.11 -78.37
N VAL A 668 4.31 1.44 -77.46
CA VAL A 668 5.07 0.46 -76.64
C VAL A 668 4.10 -0.28 -75.75
N VAL A 669 4.18 -1.62 -75.72
CA VAL A 669 3.36 -2.47 -74.85
C VAL A 669 4.18 -2.82 -73.61
N ARG A 670 3.69 -2.41 -72.49
CA ARG A 670 4.27 -2.67 -71.16
C ARG A 670 3.31 -3.53 -70.32
N VAL A 671 3.89 -4.26 -69.40
CA VAL A 671 3.09 -5.17 -68.53
C VAL A 671 3.36 -4.78 -67.09
N THR A 672 2.31 -4.87 -66.27
CA THR A 672 2.42 -4.80 -64.80
C THR A 672 1.78 -6.01 -64.17
N ASN A 673 2.41 -6.55 -63.15
CA ASN A 673 1.86 -7.63 -62.34
C ASN A 673 0.89 -7.12 -61.27
N ASN A 674 0.88 -5.80 -61.02
CA ASN A 674 0.03 -5.14 -60.03
C ASN A 674 -0.39 -3.75 -60.52
N ALA A 675 -1.65 -3.65 -60.95
CA ALA A 675 -2.22 -2.41 -61.47
C ALA A 675 -2.57 -1.38 -60.40
N ASP A 676 -2.64 -1.77 -59.12
CA ASP A 676 -3.07 -0.93 -58.00
C ASP A 676 -1.91 -0.19 -57.29
N ASN A 677 -0.75 -0.08 -57.91
CA ASN A 677 0.42 0.53 -57.28
C ASN A 677 0.34 2.08 -57.27
N PRO A 678 0.12 2.75 -56.14
CA PRO A 678 0.22 4.20 -55.97
C PRO A 678 1.54 4.59 -55.28
N PRO A 679 1.92 5.85 -55.09
CA PRO A 679 1.53 7.08 -55.80
C PRO A 679 2.52 7.51 -56.93
N GLY A 680 3.32 6.58 -57.42
CA GLY A 680 4.18 6.77 -58.61
C GLY A 680 3.66 6.10 -59.89
N GLY A 681 2.53 5.43 -59.80
CA GLY A 681 1.95 4.60 -60.83
C GLY A 681 2.41 3.13 -60.77
N PRO A 682 1.80 2.24 -61.52
CA PRO A 682 2.17 0.83 -61.53
C PRO A 682 3.57 0.64 -62.12
N ALA A 683 4.35 -0.26 -61.50
CA ALA A 683 5.65 -0.66 -62.08
C ALA A 683 5.37 -1.38 -63.43
N LEU A 684 5.81 -0.78 -64.49
CA LEU A 684 5.67 -1.27 -65.86
C LEU A 684 7.02 -1.77 -66.34
N THR A 685 6.99 -2.80 -67.19
CA THR A 685 8.19 -3.25 -67.89
C THR A 685 8.78 -2.10 -68.74
N ASP A 686 10.09 -2.07 -68.95
CA ASP A 686 10.78 -1.04 -69.71
C ASP A 686 11.12 -1.48 -71.14
N ASP A 687 10.48 -2.50 -71.62
CA ASP A 687 10.75 -3.08 -72.95
C ASP A 687 10.23 -2.20 -74.08
N ASP A 688 10.94 -2.16 -75.19
CA ASP A 688 10.63 -1.38 -76.39
C ASP A 688 9.76 -2.15 -77.44
N VAL A 689 8.99 -3.10 -76.99
CA VAL A 689 8.14 -3.88 -77.91
C VAL A 689 6.84 -3.10 -78.17
N ALA A 690 6.60 -2.77 -79.50
CA ALA A 690 5.49 -1.90 -79.84
C ALA A 690 4.49 -2.58 -80.75
N VAL A 691 3.22 -2.13 -80.62
CA VAL A 691 2.11 -2.45 -81.50
C VAL A 691 1.81 -1.26 -82.46
N THR A 692 1.56 -1.53 -83.69
CA THR A 692 1.21 -0.53 -84.72
C THR A 692 -0.32 -0.52 -84.91
N TYR A 693 -0.94 0.65 -84.79
CA TYR A 693 -2.35 0.82 -85.08
C TYR A 693 -2.50 1.31 -86.57
N TYR A 694 -3.47 0.74 -87.23
CA TYR A 694 -3.82 1.10 -88.60
C TYR A 694 -5.35 1.38 -88.71
N ASP A 695 -5.73 2.16 -89.75
CA ASP A 695 -7.09 2.52 -90.05
C ASP A 695 -7.90 1.36 -90.63
#